data_0b54cacaa864d529c5636575e6723451
#
_entry.id   0b54cacaa864d529c5636575e6723451
#
_cell.length_a   1.000
_cell.length_b   1.000
_cell.length_c   1.000
_cell.angle_alpha   90.00
_cell.angle_beta   90.00
_cell.angle_gamma   90.00
#
_symmetry.space_group_name_H-M   'P 1'
#
loop_
_entity.id
_entity.type
_entity.pdbx_description
1 polymer ?
#
loop_
_entity_poly.entity_id
_entity_poly.type
_entity_poly.pdbx_seq_one_letter_code
_entity_poly.pdbx_strand_id
1 'polypeptide(L)'
;MRFLLGTQAPGRGKVLSLLLFLVSSVFVVQAFANLGSVFQSVRQDITSVRADGSKQDPMDAVLIVDTSGRNQFLGKEIAAGFRSALRENKTENDIRMIIRDSRGVPEAAAALADGSAAGNRTLVMVGPTEAESVPAILESAKEGEVSALLPIGTPRKETHSKWSFSLQTPIFRQGQLLGKFLQRTLIGARVGRFIPIDASPDGLWAGVIDSYKDVGVDGLELVTWENDLSRQDARKVIIQNLYFDAIIVSLPMAEAANVVRELRLLGFGGLIVVEGEASISNFAETFENEPKELLKPGFFTDGLISLAPFLPTIASEKSQRLIMSYRAVQKQDPSWAYAYGYDTGQLIADFVRRARAAGTFNLSNPDLLRSKFREYLAGLQTQSDFVFGFTGQLKFGANNQRNQSPKLLVFRNKVQSPYFEQLADEPTLSFGSAGDVNGISIGDEKYLLVPVVYTGVSIRTIDKIDFDTNSYGLTFDISFKSREPINMADIQFSNLLAEKKPPQLIEDRSEGGTLFRRYRVSGTFGFNPTSADVILDRTTIALAWRSRNRDANAMKFVIDPDYSEAAFQIADRKQGASRESGSDIFTVGSSRLGVDNEIIAEPGDPRSIGGVIKFSTATFQADLTRQVSSMTARFINDLGMERLPGVFLLVALAFAGVSLLQLYFGGTPLGTIGWWLGFSAACFFSEITLFTTTEQTGSFSQSLVFMRYMYSFAFTLAATRIIDVLFMLRSVKRAQSSDVQPVLNFLIRFGLYFAAIGVFYTVVLGRDLLPILATFSVLLTVFGLALREMIFDAIAGVAIAADGHLATGQWVSIRARDRNIFGVVQALGWRYLMIRSRDEQLHFVPNSIVATQILSNLSLGDGFSRVEIPFAMSAGSDVPEILPLILEAIEKALKDNAAVSQKRPKRIVVGELEDDRLRCIVQIYYQPSQSVDALKTAVLQAVQSVLSAQQAFSMAPLSLTGLQPRLAKA
;
A
#
# COMPACT_ATOMS: atom_id res chain seq x y z
N MET A 1 -0.10 -24.36 -37.95
CA MET A 1 0.95 -24.07 -36.95
C MET A 1 2.36 -24.35 -37.47
N ARG A 2 2.66 -25.43 -38.15
CA ARG A 2 3.95 -25.64 -38.88
C ARG A 2 4.23 -24.59 -40.00
N PHE A 3 3.22 -23.93 -40.56
CA PHE A 3 3.33 -22.95 -41.63
C PHE A 3 3.69 -21.51 -41.13
N LEU A 4 3.48 -21.20 -39.85
CA LEU A 4 3.84 -19.91 -39.20
C LEU A 4 5.20 -19.95 -38.50
N LEU A 5 5.73 -21.16 -38.27
CA LEU A 5 7.03 -21.38 -37.60
C LEU A 5 8.09 -21.95 -38.57
N GLY A 6 7.85 -21.88 -39.90
CA GLY A 6 8.63 -22.48 -40.93
C GLY A 6 10.11 -22.09 -40.90
N THR A 7 10.87 -23.05 -40.49
CA THR A 7 12.28 -23.21 -40.83
C THR A 7 12.38 -23.45 -42.36
N GLN A 8 12.64 -22.41 -43.13
CA GLN A 8 13.12 -22.36 -44.51
C GLN A 8 12.37 -21.36 -45.41
N ALA A 9 12.47 -20.09 -45.06
CA ALA A 9 12.51 -19.02 -46.04
C ALA A 9 13.03 -17.75 -45.38
N PRO A 10 14.26 -17.34 -45.59
CA PRO A 10 14.87 -16.17 -44.93
C PRO A 10 14.25 -14.82 -45.31
N GLY A 11 13.31 -14.81 -46.29
CA GLY A 11 12.68 -13.59 -46.77
C GLY A 11 11.39 -13.15 -46.06
N ARG A 12 10.52 -14.09 -45.67
CA ARG A 12 9.16 -13.74 -45.17
C ARG A 12 9.15 -13.23 -43.72
N GLY A 13 10.02 -13.78 -42.85
CA GLY A 13 10.19 -13.24 -41.50
C GLY A 13 10.78 -11.83 -41.45
N LYS A 14 11.70 -11.54 -42.39
CA LYS A 14 12.30 -10.20 -42.51
C LYS A 14 11.30 -9.16 -43.04
N VAL A 15 10.38 -9.53 -43.94
CA VAL A 15 9.34 -8.63 -44.47
C VAL A 15 8.31 -8.28 -43.40
N LEU A 16 7.85 -9.29 -42.62
CA LEU A 16 6.92 -9.06 -41.49
C LEU A 16 7.59 -8.18 -40.37
N SER A 17 8.84 -8.45 -40.06
CA SER A 17 9.63 -7.67 -39.11
C SER A 17 9.84 -6.23 -39.58
N LEU A 18 10.10 -6.04 -40.89
CA LEU A 18 10.25 -4.71 -41.51
C LEU A 18 8.92 -3.93 -41.51
N LEU A 19 7.81 -4.60 -41.81
CA LEU A 19 6.46 -4.00 -41.75
C LEU A 19 6.08 -3.57 -40.32
N LEU A 20 6.30 -4.44 -39.34
CA LEU A 20 6.07 -4.12 -37.91
C LEU A 20 6.98 -2.98 -37.44
N PHE A 21 8.22 -2.96 -37.93
CA PHE A 21 9.16 -1.85 -37.63
C PHE A 21 8.74 -0.55 -38.30
N LEU A 22 8.30 -0.56 -39.58
CA LEU A 22 7.78 0.64 -40.26
C LEU A 22 6.55 1.21 -39.56
N VAL A 23 5.62 0.36 -39.14
CA VAL A 23 4.45 0.80 -38.37
C VAL A 23 4.88 1.44 -37.03
N SER A 24 5.82 0.83 -36.28
CA SER A 24 6.32 1.43 -35.04
C SER A 24 7.12 2.72 -35.27
N SER A 25 7.84 2.80 -36.38
CA SER A 25 8.62 4.00 -36.76
C SER A 25 7.72 5.22 -37.05
N VAL A 26 6.52 5.00 -37.60
CA VAL A 26 5.54 6.08 -37.82
C VAL A 26 5.13 6.71 -36.48
N PHE A 27 4.92 5.89 -35.44
CA PHE A 27 4.59 6.39 -34.09
C PHE A 27 5.79 7.06 -33.40
N VAL A 28 7.01 6.60 -33.65
CA VAL A 28 8.24 7.24 -33.19
C VAL A 28 8.43 8.60 -33.87
N VAL A 29 8.15 8.71 -35.18
CA VAL A 29 8.23 9.97 -35.93
C VAL A 29 7.17 10.97 -35.44
N GLN A 30 5.98 10.49 -35.06
CA GLN A 30 4.93 11.33 -34.50
C GLN A 30 5.30 11.86 -33.10
N ALA A 31 6.05 11.07 -32.31
CA ALA A 31 6.69 11.55 -31.09
C ALA A 31 7.79 12.61 -31.37
N PHE A 32 8.49 12.49 -32.48
CA PHE A 32 9.49 13.48 -32.95
C PHE A 32 8.87 14.82 -33.36
N ALA A 33 7.65 14.86 -33.88
CA ALA A 33 6.98 16.10 -34.24
C ALA A 33 6.69 17.02 -33.05
N ASN A 34 6.58 16.45 -31.83
CA ASN A 34 6.41 17.19 -30.56
C ASN A 34 7.75 17.51 -29.86
N LEU A 35 8.88 17.28 -30.51
CA LEU A 35 10.23 17.38 -29.92
C LEU A 35 10.65 18.80 -29.52
N GLY A 36 10.05 19.84 -30.09
CA GLY A 36 10.39 21.23 -29.74
C GLY A 36 10.22 21.56 -28.25
N SER A 37 9.14 21.07 -27.67
CA SER A 37 8.83 21.28 -26.24
C SER A 37 9.68 20.38 -25.32
N VAL A 38 9.95 19.14 -25.76
CA VAL A 38 10.76 18.17 -25.01
C VAL A 38 12.22 18.56 -24.93
N PHE A 39 12.82 19.07 -26.05
CA PHE A 39 14.19 19.57 -26.02
C PHE A 39 14.34 20.84 -25.16
N GLN A 40 13.31 21.67 -25.04
CA GLN A 40 13.33 22.80 -24.11
C GLN A 40 13.30 22.33 -22.65
N SER A 41 12.47 21.33 -22.28
CA SER A 41 12.42 20.79 -20.92
C SER A 41 13.70 20.06 -20.54
N VAL A 42 14.23 19.21 -21.43
CA VAL A 42 15.52 18.49 -21.21
C VAL A 42 16.69 19.46 -21.10
N ARG A 43 16.69 20.56 -21.88
CA ARG A 43 17.71 21.59 -21.77
C ARG A 43 17.62 22.34 -20.45
N GLN A 44 16.41 22.58 -19.94
CA GLN A 44 16.21 23.16 -18.60
C GLN A 44 16.67 22.19 -17.50
N ASP A 45 16.37 20.89 -17.61
CA ASP A 45 16.78 19.89 -16.62
C ASP A 45 18.32 19.67 -16.62
N ILE A 46 18.96 19.63 -17.81
CA ILE A 46 20.43 19.51 -17.90
C ILE A 46 21.14 20.77 -17.43
N THR A 47 20.57 21.98 -17.64
CA THR A 47 21.12 23.20 -17.10
C THR A 47 20.95 23.30 -15.58
N SER A 48 19.89 22.79 -15.02
CA SER A 48 19.70 22.73 -13.56
C SER A 48 20.66 21.75 -12.86
N VAL A 49 20.99 20.62 -13.51
CA VAL A 49 21.96 19.64 -12.99
C VAL A 49 23.43 20.14 -13.11
N ARG A 50 23.72 21.03 -14.06
CA ARG A 50 25.09 21.60 -14.22
C ARG A 50 25.38 22.81 -13.34
N ALA A 51 24.37 23.42 -12.71
CA ALA A 51 24.53 24.60 -11.86
C ALA A 51 24.95 24.30 -10.41
N ASP A 52 25.06 23.03 -10.01
CA ASP A 52 25.29 22.63 -8.60
C ASP A 52 26.77 22.26 -8.33
N GLY A 53 27.66 23.23 -8.58
CA GLY A 53 29.11 23.12 -8.38
C GLY A 53 29.69 23.82 -7.14
N SER A 54 28.85 24.52 -6.32
CA SER A 54 29.24 25.03 -5.00
C SER A 54 28.09 24.84 -4.02
N LYS A 55 28.31 24.05 -2.97
CA LYS A 55 27.38 24.01 -1.81
C LYS A 55 27.33 25.41 -1.19
N GLN A 56 26.37 26.20 -1.61
CA GLN A 56 26.04 27.44 -0.91
C GLN A 56 25.27 27.06 0.38
N ASP A 57 25.63 27.67 1.49
CA ASP A 57 24.92 27.45 2.76
C ASP A 57 23.45 27.84 2.62
N PRO A 58 22.51 27.04 3.16
CA PRO A 58 21.08 27.33 3.09
C PRO A 58 20.70 28.60 3.87
N MET A 59 19.55 29.19 3.54
CA MET A 59 18.94 30.23 4.36
C MET A 59 18.30 29.61 5.60
N ASP A 60 18.23 30.38 6.69
CA ASP A 60 17.69 29.91 7.96
C ASP A 60 16.22 30.30 8.12
N ALA A 61 15.37 29.32 8.45
CA ALA A 61 14.04 29.54 9.00
C ALA A 61 14.11 29.26 10.51
N VAL A 62 14.01 30.31 11.30
CA VAL A 62 14.17 30.24 12.75
C VAL A 62 12.80 30.13 13.42
N LEU A 63 12.54 28.99 14.05
CA LEU A 63 11.32 28.74 14.81
C LEU A 63 11.57 29.10 16.27
N ILE A 64 10.93 30.16 16.75
CA ILE A 64 10.97 30.60 18.16
C ILE A 64 9.68 30.09 18.80
N VAL A 65 9.76 28.92 19.43
CA VAL A 65 8.60 28.19 19.95
C VAL A 65 8.91 27.59 21.33
N ASP A 66 7.90 27.41 22.15
CA ASP A 66 8.02 26.71 23.44
C ASP A 66 8.11 25.19 23.20
N THR A 67 9.26 24.59 23.49
CA THR A 67 9.46 23.13 23.36
C THR A 67 9.65 22.41 24.71
N SER A 68 9.81 23.14 25.80
CA SER A 68 10.05 22.60 27.13
C SER A 68 9.22 23.22 28.25
N GLY A 69 8.51 24.33 27.98
CA GLY A 69 7.65 25.05 28.92
C GLY A 69 6.19 24.57 28.92
N ARG A 70 5.27 25.48 29.25
CA ARG A 70 3.83 25.19 29.41
C ARG A 70 3.14 24.80 28.11
N ASN A 71 3.49 25.43 26.99
CA ASN A 71 2.91 25.20 25.68
C ASN A 71 3.79 24.30 24.83
N GLN A 72 4.59 23.42 25.45
CA GLN A 72 5.54 22.56 24.77
C GLN A 72 4.89 21.64 23.70
N PHE A 73 3.65 21.23 23.92
CA PHE A 73 2.91 20.43 22.95
C PHE A 73 2.68 21.22 21.68
N LEU A 74 2.18 22.44 21.77
CA LEU A 74 1.93 23.30 20.60
C LEU A 74 3.22 23.59 19.84
N GLY A 75 4.31 23.93 20.56
CA GLY A 75 5.60 24.21 19.93
C GLY A 75 6.19 23.01 19.18
N LYS A 76 6.09 21.81 19.75
CA LYS A 76 6.53 20.56 19.10
C LYS A 76 5.70 20.25 17.87
N GLU A 77 4.38 20.44 17.93
CA GLU A 77 3.47 20.23 16.80
C GLU A 77 3.74 21.22 15.68
N ILE A 78 3.90 22.52 15.97
CA ILE A 78 4.27 23.53 14.97
C ILE A 78 5.58 23.16 14.28
N ALA A 79 6.60 22.79 15.07
CA ALA A 79 7.90 22.40 14.53
C ALA A 79 7.83 21.13 13.68
N ALA A 80 7.01 20.15 14.08
CA ALA A 80 6.79 18.91 13.31
C ALA A 80 6.09 19.18 11.99
N GLY A 81 5.02 20.00 11.99
CA GLY A 81 4.32 20.40 10.78
C GLY A 81 5.23 21.14 9.80
N PHE A 82 5.98 22.11 10.29
CA PHE A 82 6.94 22.88 9.50
C PHE A 82 7.98 21.98 8.81
N ARG A 83 8.58 21.07 9.57
CA ARG A 83 9.55 20.10 9.05
C ARG A 83 8.96 19.21 7.98
N SER A 84 7.72 18.74 8.17
CA SER A 84 7.02 17.92 7.18
C SER A 84 6.82 18.66 5.86
N ALA A 85 6.43 19.94 5.90
CA ALA A 85 6.26 20.74 4.70
C ALA A 85 7.57 20.91 3.91
N LEU A 86 8.69 21.21 4.60
CA LEU A 86 9.99 21.32 3.92
C LEU A 86 10.42 20.00 3.29
N ARG A 87 10.21 18.88 3.99
CA ARG A 87 10.57 17.54 3.51
C ARG A 87 9.75 17.13 2.29
N GLU A 88 8.43 17.29 2.33
CA GLU A 88 7.54 16.92 1.22
C GLU A 88 7.85 17.74 -0.04
N ASN A 89 8.20 18.99 0.12
CA ASN A 89 8.58 19.87 -0.99
C ASN A 89 10.07 19.78 -1.39
N LYS A 90 10.87 18.95 -0.74
CA LYS A 90 12.32 18.76 -0.98
C LYS A 90 13.12 20.06 -0.91
N THR A 91 12.76 20.97 0.00
CA THR A 91 13.40 22.27 0.19
C THR A 91 14.40 22.30 1.36
N GLU A 92 14.67 21.17 2.01
CA GLU A 92 15.59 21.04 3.14
C GLU A 92 17.04 21.44 2.81
N ASN A 93 17.43 21.36 1.53
CA ASN A 93 18.75 21.78 1.07
C ASN A 93 18.88 23.32 0.90
N ASP A 94 17.77 24.03 0.77
CA ASP A 94 17.70 25.46 0.54
C ASP A 94 17.42 26.23 1.82
N ILE A 95 16.61 25.62 2.69
CA ILE A 95 16.11 26.22 3.94
C ILE A 95 16.48 25.30 5.10
N ARG A 96 17.33 25.80 5.97
CA ARG A 96 17.71 25.12 7.21
C ARG A 96 16.74 25.53 8.31
N MET A 97 16.04 24.55 8.89
CA MET A 97 15.19 24.78 10.05
C MET A 97 16.00 24.86 11.32
N ILE A 98 15.86 25.94 12.07
CA ILE A 98 16.49 26.16 13.39
C ILE A 98 15.40 26.34 14.43
N ILE A 99 15.38 25.50 15.45
CA ILE A 99 14.45 25.61 16.60
C ILE A 99 15.16 26.34 17.72
N ARG A 100 14.51 27.38 18.27
CA ARG A 100 14.91 28.15 19.44
C ARG A 100 13.80 28.02 20.50
N ASP A 101 14.14 27.44 21.63
CA ASP A 101 13.20 27.21 22.73
C ASP A 101 12.98 28.45 23.55
N SER A 102 11.78 29.03 23.46
CA SER A 102 11.38 30.20 24.27
C SER A 102 11.04 29.85 25.73
N ARG A 103 10.82 28.56 26.02
CA ARG A 103 10.34 28.05 27.32
C ARG A 103 9.03 28.68 27.82
N GLY A 104 8.27 29.28 26.90
CA GLY A 104 7.06 30.02 27.24
C GLY A 104 7.30 31.34 27.99
N VAL A 105 8.53 31.88 27.91
CA VAL A 105 8.93 33.12 28.59
C VAL A 105 9.10 34.26 27.60
N PRO A 106 8.31 35.33 27.66
CA PRO A 106 8.34 36.46 26.72
C PRO A 106 9.72 37.12 26.56
N GLU A 107 10.46 37.30 27.67
CA GLU A 107 11.79 37.89 27.63
C GLU A 107 12.80 36.97 26.91
N ALA A 108 12.68 35.64 27.07
CA ALA A 108 13.51 34.69 26.34
C ALA A 108 13.16 34.71 24.85
N ALA A 109 11.88 34.77 24.49
CA ALA A 109 11.44 34.89 23.12
C ALA A 109 11.96 36.15 22.43
N ALA A 110 11.95 37.30 23.18
CA ALA A 110 12.51 38.58 22.71
C ALA A 110 14.01 38.45 22.39
N ALA A 111 14.80 37.99 23.34
CA ALA A 111 16.26 37.83 23.16
C ALA A 111 16.61 36.87 22.01
N LEU A 112 15.83 35.79 21.83
CA LEU A 112 16.00 34.85 20.73
C LEU A 112 15.61 35.48 19.37
N ALA A 113 14.59 36.33 19.37
CA ALA A 113 14.16 37.05 18.14
C ALA A 113 15.20 38.06 17.71
N ASP A 114 15.75 38.87 18.64
CA ASP A 114 16.80 39.85 18.36
C ASP A 114 18.05 39.17 17.77
N GLY A 115 18.50 38.11 18.45
CA GLY A 115 19.64 37.33 17.97
C GLY A 115 19.41 36.67 16.60
N SER A 116 18.16 36.28 16.29
CA SER A 116 17.78 35.73 15.03
C SER A 116 17.65 36.77 13.91
N ALA A 117 17.09 37.92 14.23
CA ALA A 117 16.95 39.05 13.32
C ALA A 117 18.31 39.64 12.89
N ALA A 118 19.30 39.68 13.80
CA ALA A 118 20.66 40.10 13.54
C ALA A 118 21.43 39.11 12.65
N GLY A 119 20.95 37.88 12.50
CA GLY A 119 21.59 36.82 11.70
C GLY A 119 21.53 37.10 10.19
N ASN A 120 22.67 37.22 9.52
CA ASN A 120 22.73 37.55 8.07
C ASN A 120 22.02 36.53 7.16
N ARG A 121 21.77 35.29 7.62
CA ARG A 121 21.14 34.24 6.81
C ARG A 121 19.70 33.91 7.19
N THR A 122 19.14 34.61 8.17
CA THR A 122 17.74 34.39 8.57
C THR A 122 16.80 34.91 7.48
N LEU A 123 16.08 34.01 6.82
CA LEU A 123 15.04 34.35 5.83
C LEU A 123 13.74 34.76 6.52
N VAL A 124 13.39 34.03 7.59
CA VAL A 124 12.09 34.16 8.24
C VAL A 124 12.19 33.72 9.71
N MET A 125 11.45 34.39 10.56
CA MET A 125 11.15 33.95 11.92
C MET A 125 9.73 33.38 11.97
N VAL A 126 9.54 32.24 12.63
CA VAL A 126 8.26 31.55 12.79
C VAL A 126 7.97 31.38 14.26
N GLY A 127 6.81 31.79 14.68
CA GLY A 127 6.43 31.75 16.09
C GLY A 127 5.88 33.10 16.57
N PRO A 128 5.64 33.26 17.84
CA PRO A 128 5.84 32.32 18.96
C PRO A 128 4.68 31.31 19.12
N THR A 129 4.72 30.54 20.22
CA THR A 129 3.59 29.71 20.70
C THR A 129 2.69 30.49 21.67
N GLU A 130 3.19 31.55 22.30
CA GLU A 130 2.47 32.39 23.26
C GLU A 130 2.15 33.75 22.65
N ALA A 131 0.89 34.17 22.80
CA ALA A 131 0.43 35.46 22.32
C ALA A 131 1.18 36.66 22.95
N GLU A 132 1.60 36.51 24.20
CA GLU A 132 2.30 37.55 24.99
C GLU A 132 3.70 37.83 24.39
N SER A 133 4.34 36.86 23.80
CA SER A 133 5.64 36.98 23.14
C SER A 133 5.57 37.61 21.71
N VAL A 134 4.37 37.75 21.14
CA VAL A 134 4.19 38.25 19.75
C VAL A 134 4.74 39.66 19.57
N PRO A 135 4.46 40.66 20.46
CA PRO A 135 4.95 42.04 20.27
C PRO A 135 6.47 42.12 20.15
N ALA A 136 7.21 41.37 20.97
CA ALA A 136 8.68 41.35 20.93
C ALA A 136 9.22 40.79 19.59
N ILE A 137 8.65 39.69 19.12
CA ILE A 137 9.05 39.13 17.82
C ILE A 137 8.76 40.08 16.66
N LEU A 138 7.65 40.82 16.73
CA LEU A 138 7.29 41.79 15.71
C LEU A 138 8.23 43.00 15.67
N GLU A 139 8.71 43.42 16.84
CA GLU A 139 9.69 44.52 16.93
C GLU A 139 11.04 44.07 16.34
N SER A 140 11.56 42.95 16.78
CA SER A 140 12.81 42.37 16.22
C SER A 140 12.70 42.12 14.68
N ALA A 141 11.54 41.61 14.20
CA ALA A 141 11.30 41.42 12.78
C ALA A 141 11.35 42.73 11.98
N LYS A 142 10.79 43.80 12.54
CA LYS A 142 10.79 45.14 11.96
C LYS A 142 12.20 45.75 11.90
N GLU A 143 12.94 45.67 13.01
CA GLU A 143 14.29 46.21 13.13
C GLU A 143 15.31 45.47 12.24
N GLY A 144 15.21 44.13 12.22
CA GLY A 144 16.11 43.32 11.42
C GLY A 144 15.70 43.14 9.96
N GLU A 145 14.62 43.77 9.53
CA GLU A 145 14.04 43.59 8.19
C GLU A 145 13.87 42.10 7.77
N VAL A 146 13.39 41.30 8.71
CA VAL A 146 13.12 39.86 8.52
C VAL A 146 11.62 39.60 8.63
N SER A 147 11.04 38.82 7.72
CA SER A 147 9.62 38.48 7.80
C SER A 147 9.33 37.59 9.01
N ALA A 148 8.26 37.89 9.77
CA ALA A 148 7.73 37.05 10.82
C ALA A 148 6.42 36.39 10.38
N LEU A 149 6.38 35.06 10.41
CA LEU A 149 5.18 34.27 10.19
C LEU A 149 4.61 33.80 11.53
N LEU A 150 3.41 34.24 11.86
CA LEU A 150 2.75 33.93 13.12
C LEU A 150 1.77 32.78 12.95
N PRO A 151 2.09 31.57 13.42
CA PRO A 151 1.18 30.42 13.37
C PRO A 151 0.04 30.53 14.38
N ILE A 152 0.13 31.43 15.34
CA ILE A 152 -0.92 31.75 16.31
C ILE A 152 -1.51 33.15 16.06
N GLY A 153 -2.67 33.43 16.65
CA GLY A 153 -3.30 34.75 16.57
C GLY A 153 -2.51 35.84 17.33
N THR A 154 -2.47 37.05 16.79
CA THR A 154 -1.92 38.21 17.49
C THR A 154 -2.78 38.59 18.68
N PRO A 155 -2.21 39.19 19.75
CA PRO A 155 -3.00 39.62 20.91
C PRO A 155 -4.11 40.61 20.56
N ARG A 156 -3.81 41.60 19.72
CA ARG A 156 -4.74 42.65 19.26
C ARG A 156 -4.59 42.93 17.77
N LYS A 157 -5.59 43.59 17.16
CA LYS A 157 -5.64 43.95 15.74
C LYS A 157 -4.54 44.92 15.27
N GLU A 158 -3.98 45.70 16.18
CA GLU A 158 -3.17 46.86 15.86
C GLU A 158 -1.66 46.63 15.78
N THR A 159 -1.21 45.39 15.98
CA THR A 159 0.21 45.04 16.03
C THR A 159 0.76 44.61 14.64
N HIS A 160 0.55 45.45 13.59
CA HIS A 160 0.99 45.05 12.26
C HIS A 160 2.16 45.92 11.78
N SER A 161 3.17 45.24 11.25
CA SER A 161 4.25 45.83 10.47
C SER A 161 4.23 45.25 9.03
N LYS A 162 4.92 45.91 8.13
CA LYS A 162 5.10 45.41 6.76
C LYS A 162 5.85 44.05 6.71
N TRP A 163 6.48 43.67 7.84
CA TRP A 163 7.27 42.45 8.00
C TRP A 163 6.53 41.33 8.75
N SER A 164 5.32 41.58 9.25
CA SER A 164 4.54 40.61 10.00
C SER A 164 3.38 40.05 9.21
N PHE A 165 3.20 38.73 9.26
CA PHE A 165 2.14 37.99 8.59
C PHE A 165 1.51 36.99 9.55
N SER A 166 0.23 37.18 9.87
CA SER A 166 -0.51 36.31 10.79
C SER A 166 -1.42 35.34 10.05
N LEU A 167 -1.29 34.06 10.37
CA LEU A 167 -2.11 33.02 9.77
C LEU A 167 -3.44 32.81 10.48
N GLN A 168 -3.62 33.36 11.70
CA GLN A 168 -4.86 33.23 12.48
C GLN A 168 -5.49 34.61 12.79
N THR A 169 -6.78 34.58 13.09
CA THR A 169 -7.52 35.73 13.61
C THR A 169 -6.96 36.18 14.95
N PRO A 170 -6.88 37.51 15.25
CA PRO A 170 -6.43 38.00 16.53
C PRO A 170 -7.18 37.39 17.71
N ILE A 171 -6.45 37.03 18.79
CA ILE A 171 -7.00 36.36 19.98
C ILE A 171 -8.06 37.22 20.66
N PHE A 172 -7.87 38.56 20.73
CA PHE A 172 -8.90 39.48 21.20
C PHE A 172 -10.23 39.30 20.48
N ARG A 173 -10.18 39.14 19.16
CA ARG A 173 -11.38 38.94 18.33
C ARG A 173 -12.00 37.55 18.56
N GLN A 174 -11.21 36.56 18.80
CA GLN A 174 -11.69 35.21 19.20
C GLN A 174 -12.46 35.31 20.52
N GLY A 175 -11.96 36.11 21.48
CA GLY A 175 -12.64 36.40 22.74
C GLY A 175 -13.98 37.13 22.54
N GLN A 176 -14.02 38.15 21.68
CA GLN A 176 -15.27 38.85 21.36
C GLN A 176 -16.34 37.90 20.81
N LEU A 177 -15.93 37.00 19.87
CA LEU A 177 -16.83 35.99 19.29
C LEU A 177 -17.32 34.99 20.33
N LEU A 178 -16.42 34.53 21.22
CA LEU A 178 -16.78 33.62 22.31
C LEU A 178 -17.78 34.29 23.28
N GLY A 179 -17.51 35.53 23.69
CA GLY A 179 -18.39 36.25 24.59
C GLY A 179 -19.78 36.52 24.01
N LYS A 180 -19.86 36.90 22.71
CA LYS A 180 -21.15 37.00 22.00
C LYS A 180 -21.90 35.67 21.86
N PHE A 181 -21.20 34.59 21.64
CA PHE A 181 -21.76 33.23 21.67
C PHE A 181 -22.34 32.89 23.04
N LEU A 182 -21.59 33.13 24.11
CA LEU A 182 -22.05 32.89 25.49
C LEU A 182 -23.29 33.71 25.84
N GLN A 183 -23.31 35.01 25.51
CA GLN A 183 -24.48 35.90 25.74
C GLN A 183 -25.74 35.40 25.06
N ARG A 184 -25.59 34.88 23.81
CA ARG A 184 -26.71 34.34 23.03
C ARG A 184 -27.21 33.02 23.57
N THR A 185 -26.28 32.18 24.05
CA THR A 185 -26.59 30.82 24.53
C THR A 185 -27.14 30.86 25.98
N LEU A 186 -26.62 31.76 26.78
CA LEU A 186 -26.91 31.86 28.22
C LEU A 186 -27.19 33.35 28.60
N ILE A 187 -28.45 33.75 28.57
CA ILE A 187 -28.86 35.14 28.87
C ILE A 187 -28.61 35.45 30.35
N GLY A 188 -27.82 36.52 30.65
CA GLY A 188 -27.54 36.94 32.02
C GLY A 188 -26.63 35.98 32.80
N ALA A 189 -25.85 35.15 32.14
CA ALA A 189 -25.00 34.13 32.73
C ALA A 189 -23.79 34.70 33.49
N ARG A 190 -23.42 34.08 34.61
CA ARG A 190 -22.13 34.25 35.27
C ARG A 190 -21.08 33.37 34.59
N VAL A 191 -19.98 33.97 34.16
CA VAL A 191 -18.92 33.29 33.42
C VAL A 191 -17.63 33.36 34.24
N GLY A 192 -17.12 32.22 34.66
CA GLY A 192 -15.81 32.07 35.27
C GLY A 192 -14.75 31.66 34.27
N ARG A 193 -13.53 32.20 34.35
CA ARG A 193 -12.38 31.74 33.61
C ARG A 193 -11.27 31.28 34.53
N PHE A 194 -10.87 30.00 34.38
CA PHE A 194 -9.72 29.42 35.09
C PHE A 194 -8.44 29.70 34.32
N ILE A 195 -7.47 30.34 34.94
CA ILE A 195 -6.14 30.64 34.37
C ILE A 195 -5.04 30.24 35.38
N PRO A 196 -3.82 29.92 34.92
CA PRO A 196 -2.69 29.72 35.81
C PRO A 196 -2.42 30.94 36.70
N ILE A 197 -1.97 30.75 37.93
CA ILE A 197 -1.77 31.82 38.92
C ILE A 197 -0.76 32.90 38.49
N ASP A 198 0.19 32.50 37.67
CA ASP A 198 1.25 33.35 37.13
C ASP A 198 0.94 33.89 35.72
N ALA A 199 -0.25 33.57 35.17
CA ALA A 199 -0.69 34.10 33.88
C ALA A 199 -1.39 35.44 34.02
N SER A 200 -1.06 36.39 33.18
CA SER A 200 -1.82 37.64 33.03
C SER A 200 -3.08 37.42 32.17
N PRO A 201 -4.16 38.16 32.39
CA PRO A 201 -5.31 38.16 31.53
C PRO A 201 -4.89 38.53 30.11
N ASP A 202 -5.11 37.59 29.21
CA ASP A 202 -4.69 37.68 27.82
C ASP A 202 -5.72 38.40 26.90
N GLY A 203 -5.40 38.49 25.63
CA GLY A 203 -6.27 39.08 24.61
C GLY A 203 -7.64 38.41 24.51
N LEU A 204 -7.77 37.12 24.80
CA LEU A 204 -9.05 36.39 24.75
C LEU A 204 -10.01 36.90 25.80
N TRP A 205 -9.54 37.00 27.09
CA TRP A 205 -10.39 37.51 28.18
C TRP A 205 -10.77 38.96 27.97
N ALA A 206 -9.81 39.79 27.52
CA ALA A 206 -10.09 41.18 27.17
C ALA A 206 -11.18 41.30 26.09
N GLY A 207 -11.17 40.38 25.10
CA GLY A 207 -12.21 40.30 24.07
C GLY A 207 -13.56 39.85 24.62
N VAL A 208 -13.59 38.87 25.57
CA VAL A 208 -14.81 38.46 26.25
C VAL A 208 -15.40 39.64 27.02
N ILE A 209 -14.60 40.32 27.87
CA ILE A 209 -15.03 41.51 28.62
C ILE A 209 -15.58 42.59 27.68
N ASP A 210 -14.88 42.87 26.59
CA ASP A 210 -15.32 43.86 25.58
C ASP A 210 -16.68 43.54 25.03
N SER A 211 -16.94 42.26 24.77
CA SER A 211 -18.24 41.81 24.24
C SER A 211 -19.40 42.03 25.24
N TYR A 212 -19.14 42.07 26.52
CA TYR A 212 -20.14 42.27 27.58
C TYR A 212 -20.36 43.72 27.97
N LYS A 213 -19.63 44.69 27.42
CA LYS A 213 -19.76 46.15 27.79
C LYS A 213 -21.16 46.69 27.70
N ASP A 214 -21.94 46.23 26.70
CA ASP A 214 -23.30 46.68 26.45
C ASP A 214 -24.34 46.00 27.37
N VAL A 215 -24.01 44.88 27.99
CA VAL A 215 -24.94 44.03 28.77
C VAL A 215 -24.62 44.05 30.27
N GLY A 216 -23.42 44.46 30.64
CA GLY A 216 -22.88 44.40 31.99
C GLY A 216 -21.81 43.32 32.18
N VAL A 217 -20.78 43.65 32.90
CA VAL A 217 -19.60 42.84 33.16
C VAL A 217 -19.58 42.16 34.55
N ASP A 218 -20.60 42.48 35.40
CA ASP A 218 -20.66 42.05 36.80
C ASP A 218 -20.69 40.53 37.02
N GLY A 219 -20.99 39.79 36.01
CA GLY A 219 -21.00 38.31 36.02
C GLY A 219 -19.73 37.67 35.48
N LEU A 220 -18.66 38.44 35.20
CA LEU A 220 -17.42 37.92 34.61
C LEU A 220 -16.32 37.86 35.67
N GLU A 221 -15.83 36.69 36.00
CA GLU A 221 -14.83 36.53 37.06
C GLU A 221 -13.61 35.69 36.59
N LEU A 222 -12.40 36.06 37.07
CA LEU A 222 -11.19 35.28 36.87
C LEU A 222 -10.91 34.41 38.09
N VAL A 223 -10.64 33.13 37.86
CA VAL A 223 -10.26 32.17 38.88
C VAL A 223 -8.81 31.77 38.64
N THR A 224 -7.93 32.07 39.56
CA THR A 224 -6.53 31.65 39.48
C THR A 224 -6.38 30.20 39.90
N TRP A 225 -5.61 29.44 39.13
CA TRP A 225 -5.32 28.03 39.36
C TRP A 225 -3.85 27.85 39.73
N GLU A 226 -3.60 27.26 40.90
CA GLU A 226 -2.24 26.95 41.34
C GLU A 226 -1.73 25.68 40.60
N ASN A 227 -0.45 25.69 40.26
CA ASN A 227 0.16 24.55 39.59
C ASN A 227 0.24 23.35 40.54
N ASP A 228 0.12 22.14 40.00
CA ASP A 228 0.28 20.88 40.72
C ASP A 228 -0.64 20.72 41.97
N LEU A 229 -1.85 21.29 41.92
CA LEU A 229 -2.82 21.12 43.01
C LEU A 229 -3.13 19.64 43.24
N SER A 230 -3.15 19.25 44.54
CA SER A 230 -3.67 17.93 44.88
C SER A 230 -5.13 17.79 44.43
N ARG A 231 -5.60 16.57 44.16
CA ARG A 231 -6.98 16.32 43.75
C ARG A 231 -8.01 16.88 44.77
N GLN A 232 -7.68 16.86 46.06
CA GLN A 232 -8.56 17.38 47.12
C GLN A 232 -8.64 18.91 47.08
N ASP A 233 -7.51 19.60 46.85
CA ASP A 233 -7.48 21.05 46.79
C ASP A 233 -8.10 21.56 45.48
N ALA A 234 -7.81 20.92 44.36
CA ALA A 234 -8.49 21.16 43.11
C ALA A 234 -10.03 21.10 43.25
N ARG A 235 -10.52 20.06 43.93
CA ARG A 235 -11.95 19.87 44.21
C ARG A 235 -12.52 20.99 45.10
N LYS A 236 -11.77 21.49 46.09
CA LYS A 236 -12.21 22.63 46.92
C LYS A 236 -12.38 23.89 46.07
N VAL A 237 -11.38 24.23 45.25
CA VAL A 237 -11.45 25.39 44.36
C VAL A 237 -12.68 25.26 43.43
N ILE A 238 -12.93 24.10 42.89
CA ILE A 238 -14.05 23.88 41.95
C ILE A 238 -15.39 24.02 42.69
N ILE A 239 -15.55 23.44 43.90
CA ILE A 239 -16.78 23.57 44.69
C ILE A 239 -17.14 25.04 44.96
N GLN A 240 -16.14 25.87 45.25
CA GLN A 240 -16.34 27.31 45.47
C GLN A 240 -16.82 28.05 44.23
N ASN A 241 -16.61 27.49 43.05
CA ASN A 241 -16.88 28.10 41.75
C ASN A 241 -18.04 27.41 40.97
N LEU A 242 -18.80 26.51 41.59
CA LEU A 242 -19.95 25.84 40.95
C LEU A 242 -21.14 26.76 40.69
N TYR A 243 -21.12 27.99 41.15
CA TYR A 243 -22.20 28.96 40.92
C TYR A 243 -22.18 29.63 39.53
N PHE A 244 -21.12 29.40 38.75
CA PHE A 244 -21.07 29.88 37.39
C PHE A 244 -22.04 29.10 36.48
N ASP A 245 -22.58 29.80 35.51
CA ASP A 245 -23.41 29.20 34.43
C ASP A 245 -22.54 28.71 33.28
N ALA A 246 -21.36 29.31 33.08
CA ALA A 246 -20.35 28.89 32.15
C ALA A 246 -18.94 28.99 32.75
N ILE A 247 -18.09 28.04 32.45
CA ILE A 247 -16.68 28.02 32.85
C ILE A 247 -15.79 27.91 31.63
N ILE A 248 -14.86 28.84 31.44
CA ILE A 248 -13.79 28.80 30.44
C ILE A 248 -12.53 28.27 31.11
N VAL A 249 -11.98 27.17 30.60
CA VAL A 249 -10.80 26.51 31.14
C VAL A 249 -9.62 26.81 30.18
N SER A 250 -8.73 27.70 30.66
CA SER A 250 -7.55 28.18 29.94
C SER A 250 -6.28 27.70 30.64
N LEU A 251 -6.13 26.42 30.76
CA LEU A 251 -5.06 25.74 31.50
C LEU A 251 -4.28 24.79 30.59
N PRO A 252 -3.04 24.43 30.93
CA PRO A 252 -2.31 23.33 30.27
C PRO A 252 -3.13 22.03 30.25
N MET A 253 -2.87 21.15 29.31
CA MET A 253 -3.71 19.97 29.04
C MET A 253 -4.02 19.11 30.29
N ALA A 254 -2.99 18.80 31.10
CA ALA A 254 -3.15 17.97 32.30
C ALA A 254 -4.02 18.64 33.38
N GLU A 255 -3.82 19.93 33.60
CA GLU A 255 -4.58 20.72 34.57
C GLU A 255 -6.01 20.97 34.11
N ALA A 256 -6.19 21.28 32.84
CA ALA A 256 -7.51 21.37 32.21
C ALA A 256 -8.29 20.07 32.38
N ALA A 257 -7.63 18.93 32.18
CA ALA A 257 -8.25 17.62 32.41
C ALA A 257 -8.67 17.41 33.87
N ASN A 258 -7.87 17.86 34.83
CA ASN A 258 -8.22 17.82 36.25
C ASN A 258 -9.48 18.66 36.56
N VAL A 259 -9.54 19.88 36.05
CA VAL A 259 -10.71 20.76 36.20
C VAL A 259 -11.96 20.15 35.60
N VAL A 260 -11.89 19.70 34.34
CA VAL A 260 -13.02 19.09 33.65
C VAL A 260 -13.49 17.81 34.36
N ARG A 261 -12.54 16.97 34.82
CA ARG A 261 -12.85 15.76 35.60
C ARG A 261 -13.66 16.07 36.85
N GLU A 262 -13.20 16.99 37.68
CA GLU A 262 -13.87 17.30 38.92
C GLU A 262 -15.22 18.02 38.69
N LEU A 263 -15.32 18.93 37.71
CA LEU A 263 -16.62 19.52 37.30
C LEU A 263 -17.66 18.46 36.96
N ARG A 264 -17.27 17.48 36.13
CA ARG A 264 -18.17 16.38 35.69
C ARG A 264 -18.50 15.43 36.85
N LEU A 265 -17.56 15.13 37.73
CA LEU A 265 -17.79 14.30 38.92
C LEU A 265 -18.69 14.98 39.97
N LEU A 266 -18.65 16.28 40.05
CA LEU A 266 -19.52 17.10 40.93
C LEU A 266 -20.88 17.39 40.31
N GLY A 267 -21.11 16.98 39.07
CA GLY A 267 -22.39 17.17 38.37
C GLY A 267 -22.65 18.60 37.91
N PHE A 268 -21.57 19.36 37.59
CA PHE A 268 -21.72 20.70 37.03
C PHE A 268 -22.58 20.67 35.77
N GLY A 269 -23.69 21.38 35.79
CA GLY A 269 -24.69 21.42 34.70
C GLY A 269 -24.50 22.58 33.73
N GLY A 270 -23.58 23.51 34.02
CA GLY A 270 -23.27 24.66 33.18
C GLY A 270 -22.44 24.29 31.94
N LEU A 271 -22.21 25.29 31.10
CA LEU A 271 -21.41 25.18 29.91
C LEU A 271 -19.91 25.16 30.25
N ILE A 272 -19.16 24.23 29.73
CA ILE A 272 -17.70 24.16 29.87
C ILE A 272 -17.07 24.48 28.52
N VAL A 273 -16.24 25.50 28.47
CA VAL A 273 -15.47 25.90 27.29
C VAL A 273 -14.00 25.59 27.56
N VAL A 274 -13.33 24.87 26.67
CA VAL A 274 -11.90 24.56 26.75
C VAL A 274 -11.14 25.28 25.64
N GLU A 275 -9.97 25.81 25.95
CA GLU A 275 -9.12 26.54 25.00
C GLU A 275 -7.65 26.09 25.06
N GLY A 276 -6.80 26.64 24.21
CA GLY A 276 -5.38 26.34 24.17
C GLY A 276 -5.10 24.84 23.83
N GLU A 277 -4.27 24.21 24.64
CA GLU A 277 -3.95 22.78 24.46
C GLU A 277 -5.16 21.87 24.66
N ALA A 278 -6.10 22.22 25.51
CA ALA A 278 -7.33 21.44 25.73
C ALA A 278 -8.34 21.56 24.59
N SER A 279 -8.13 22.47 23.62
CA SER A 279 -8.93 22.58 22.40
C SER A 279 -8.51 21.61 21.29
N ILE A 280 -7.56 20.71 21.54
CA ILE A 280 -7.03 19.76 20.57
C ILE A 280 -7.83 18.43 20.62
N SER A 281 -7.91 17.74 19.51
CA SER A 281 -8.72 16.50 19.38
C SER A 281 -8.32 15.41 20.36
N ASN A 282 -7.03 15.29 20.69
CA ASN A 282 -6.52 14.28 21.64
C ASN A 282 -6.73 14.62 23.12
N PHE A 283 -7.35 15.76 23.45
CA PHE A 283 -7.74 16.06 24.83
C PHE A 283 -8.61 14.95 25.44
N ALA A 284 -9.45 14.30 24.64
CA ALA A 284 -10.28 13.19 25.10
C ALA A 284 -9.47 11.97 25.56
N GLU A 285 -8.26 11.76 25.03
CA GLU A 285 -7.39 10.63 25.38
C GLU A 285 -6.90 10.73 26.84
N THR A 286 -6.85 11.93 27.40
CA THR A 286 -6.45 12.15 28.82
C THR A 286 -7.37 11.44 29.81
N PHE A 287 -8.58 11.07 29.40
CA PHE A 287 -9.59 10.40 30.23
C PHE A 287 -9.72 8.90 29.95
N GLU A 288 -8.98 8.32 29.03
CA GLU A 288 -9.19 6.93 28.59
C GLU A 288 -9.15 5.89 29.71
N ASN A 289 -8.34 6.12 30.74
CA ASN A 289 -8.18 5.20 31.87
C ASN A 289 -9.12 5.50 33.05
N GLU A 290 -9.99 6.50 32.94
CA GLU A 290 -10.93 6.85 34.00
C GLU A 290 -12.11 5.86 34.05
N PRO A 291 -12.50 5.34 35.23
CA PRO A 291 -13.57 4.34 35.33
C PRO A 291 -14.90 4.76 34.72
N LYS A 292 -15.29 6.03 34.85
CA LYS A 292 -16.54 6.54 34.28
C LYS A 292 -16.48 6.67 32.77
N GLU A 293 -15.31 6.97 32.22
CA GLU A 293 -15.08 7.03 30.79
C GLU A 293 -15.14 5.65 30.13
N LEU A 294 -14.59 4.62 30.84
CA LEU A 294 -14.66 3.23 30.40
C LEU A 294 -16.11 2.70 30.38
N LEU A 295 -16.94 3.13 31.37
CA LEU A 295 -18.35 2.73 31.44
C LEU A 295 -19.22 3.49 30.44
N LYS A 296 -18.94 4.73 30.19
CA LYS A 296 -19.67 5.60 29.28
C LYS A 296 -18.66 6.45 28.49
N PRO A 297 -18.25 6.04 27.29
CA PRO A 297 -17.35 6.81 26.43
C PRO A 297 -17.89 8.23 26.22
N GLY A 298 -17.02 9.24 26.38
CA GLY A 298 -17.39 10.65 26.33
C GLY A 298 -17.96 11.22 27.63
N PHE A 299 -17.97 10.47 28.74
CA PHE A 299 -18.52 10.98 30.02
C PHE A 299 -17.92 12.32 30.45
N PHE A 300 -16.61 12.51 30.28
CA PHE A 300 -15.92 13.74 30.66
C PHE A 300 -15.98 14.80 29.57
N THR A 301 -15.93 14.40 28.30
CA THR A 301 -15.74 15.33 27.19
C THR A 301 -17.01 15.73 26.46
N ASP A 302 -18.04 14.89 26.43
CA ASP A 302 -19.26 15.20 25.71
C ASP A 302 -19.91 16.52 26.17
N GLY A 303 -20.20 17.39 25.19
CA GLY A 303 -20.78 18.70 25.44
C GLY A 303 -19.76 19.78 25.86
N LEU A 304 -18.46 19.46 25.90
CA LEU A 304 -17.45 20.54 26.01
C LEU A 304 -17.47 21.36 24.71
N ILE A 305 -17.43 22.67 24.88
CA ILE A 305 -17.29 23.61 23.76
C ILE A 305 -15.82 24.03 23.66
N SER A 306 -15.33 24.21 22.44
CA SER A 306 -14.01 24.78 22.19
C SER A 306 -14.03 25.73 20.99
N LEU A 307 -13.10 26.69 21.00
CA LEU A 307 -12.75 27.46 19.81
C LEU A 307 -11.44 26.93 19.25
N ALA A 308 -11.44 26.52 18.00
CA ALA A 308 -10.21 26.14 17.32
C ALA A 308 -10.11 26.80 15.94
N PRO A 309 -8.90 27.17 15.52
CA PRO A 309 -8.70 27.80 14.22
C PRO A 309 -8.85 26.82 13.05
N PHE A 310 -8.74 25.53 13.31
CA PHE A 310 -8.82 24.46 12.29
C PHE A 310 -9.39 23.16 12.87
N LEU A 311 -10.15 22.44 12.02
CA LEU A 311 -10.63 21.10 12.30
C LEU A 311 -10.63 20.27 11.01
N PRO A 312 -10.16 19.02 11.00
CA PRO A 312 -10.14 18.15 9.81
C PRO A 312 -11.50 17.94 9.12
N THR A 313 -12.59 17.89 9.86
CA THR A 313 -13.95 17.66 9.35
C THR A 313 -14.55 18.82 8.55
N ILE A 314 -13.91 20.02 8.59
CA ILE A 314 -14.31 21.18 7.79
C ILE A 314 -13.24 21.53 6.73
N ALA A 315 -12.25 20.69 6.56
CA ALA A 315 -11.16 20.91 5.61
C ALA A 315 -11.63 20.67 4.16
N SER A 316 -11.01 21.42 3.24
CA SER A 316 -11.27 21.26 1.80
C SER A 316 -10.83 19.88 1.29
N GLU A 317 -11.36 19.48 0.13
CA GLU A 317 -10.96 18.21 -0.50
C GLU A 317 -9.43 18.13 -0.71
N LYS A 318 -8.83 19.23 -1.14
CA LYS A 318 -7.36 19.30 -1.33
C LYS A 318 -6.59 19.16 -0.02
N SER A 319 -7.08 19.76 1.06
CA SER A 319 -6.49 19.61 2.39
C SER A 319 -6.67 18.20 2.94
N GLN A 320 -7.77 17.52 2.59
CA GLN A 320 -8.00 16.13 3.00
C GLN A 320 -6.90 15.17 2.51
N ARG A 321 -6.28 15.41 1.36
CA ARG A 321 -5.13 14.61 0.91
C ARG A 321 -3.96 14.68 1.90
N LEU A 322 -3.65 15.89 2.39
CA LEU A 322 -2.58 16.11 3.37
C LEU A 322 -2.94 15.45 4.71
N ILE A 323 -4.21 15.58 5.14
CA ILE A 323 -4.72 14.97 6.37
C ILE A 323 -4.62 13.44 6.30
N MET A 324 -4.99 12.83 5.17
CA MET A 324 -4.88 11.39 4.97
C MET A 324 -3.43 10.90 4.98
N SER A 325 -2.51 11.63 4.34
CA SER A 325 -1.08 11.31 4.40
C SER A 325 -0.56 11.34 5.85
N TYR A 326 -0.99 12.32 6.62
CA TYR A 326 -0.66 12.42 8.05
C TYR A 326 -1.25 11.24 8.85
N ARG A 327 -2.54 10.93 8.69
CA ARG A 327 -3.23 9.81 9.35
C ARG A 327 -2.59 8.46 9.01
N ALA A 328 -2.11 8.27 7.78
CA ALA A 328 -1.44 7.03 7.36
C ALA A 328 -0.19 6.76 8.20
N VAL A 329 0.55 7.80 8.57
CA VAL A 329 1.79 7.71 9.34
C VAL A 329 1.53 7.76 10.85
N GLN A 330 0.77 8.76 11.32
CA GLN A 330 0.61 9.05 12.76
C GLN A 330 -0.57 8.32 13.41
N LYS A 331 -1.48 7.73 12.61
CA LYS A 331 -2.69 7.02 13.07
C LYS A 331 -3.70 7.88 13.86
N GLN A 332 -3.55 9.19 13.81
CA GLN A 332 -4.41 10.19 14.47
C GLN A 332 -4.62 11.40 13.57
N ASP A 333 -5.56 12.26 13.91
CA ASP A 333 -5.80 13.51 13.21
C ASP A 333 -4.71 14.54 13.50
N PRO A 334 -4.33 15.39 12.50
CA PRO A 334 -3.41 16.49 12.74
C PRO A 334 -4.06 17.51 13.68
N SER A 335 -3.29 17.95 14.67
CA SER A 335 -3.69 19.08 15.52
C SER A 335 -3.74 20.37 14.70
N TRP A 336 -4.50 21.36 15.16
CA TRP A 336 -4.47 22.70 14.54
C TRP A 336 -3.05 23.28 14.55
N ALA A 337 -2.27 23.04 15.60
CA ALA A 337 -0.89 23.54 15.72
C ALA A 337 0.02 22.93 14.65
N TYR A 338 -0.07 21.60 14.42
CA TYR A 338 0.62 20.94 13.32
C TYR A 338 0.22 21.52 11.96
N ALA A 339 -1.08 21.70 11.72
CA ALA A 339 -1.60 22.23 10.46
C ALA A 339 -1.05 23.62 10.14
N TYR A 340 -1.02 24.53 11.12
CA TYR A 340 -0.45 25.86 10.94
C TYR A 340 1.07 25.86 10.83
N GLY A 341 1.76 24.98 11.55
CA GLY A 341 3.19 24.75 11.37
C GLY A 341 3.51 24.29 9.93
N TYR A 342 2.76 23.34 9.41
CA TYR A 342 2.87 22.90 8.02
C TYR A 342 2.62 24.04 7.03
N ASP A 343 1.57 24.83 7.24
CA ASP A 343 1.20 25.94 6.36
C ASP A 343 2.30 27.02 6.29
N THR A 344 2.98 27.29 7.41
CA THR A 344 4.13 28.19 7.42
C THR A 344 5.29 27.64 6.59
N GLY A 345 5.60 26.35 6.71
CA GLY A 345 6.61 25.69 5.89
C GLY A 345 6.24 25.63 4.41
N GLN A 346 4.95 25.45 4.12
CA GLN A 346 4.43 25.42 2.73
C GLN A 346 4.56 26.77 2.02
N LEU A 347 4.33 27.89 2.73
CA LEU A 347 4.55 29.22 2.18
C LEU A 347 6.01 29.43 1.76
N ILE A 348 6.94 28.98 2.58
CA ILE A 348 8.37 29.09 2.30
C ILE A 348 8.76 28.20 1.11
N ALA A 349 8.27 26.96 1.11
CA ALA A 349 8.53 26.00 0.03
C ALA A 349 7.97 26.48 -1.31
N ASP A 350 6.77 27.07 -1.33
CA ASP A 350 6.19 27.66 -2.54
C ASP A 350 6.99 28.86 -3.04
N PHE A 351 7.46 29.74 -2.13
CA PHE A 351 8.36 30.81 -2.48
C PHE A 351 9.63 30.30 -3.15
N VAL A 352 10.32 29.34 -2.55
CA VAL A 352 11.55 28.75 -3.12
C VAL A 352 11.28 28.19 -4.51
N ARG A 353 10.17 27.46 -4.68
CA ARG A 353 9.76 26.89 -5.98
C ARG A 353 9.54 27.98 -7.04
N ARG A 354 8.76 29.04 -6.71
CA ARG A 354 8.48 30.15 -7.63
C ARG A 354 9.73 30.96 -7.94
N ALA A 355 10.55 31.27 -6.93
CA ALA A 355 11.78 32.01 -7.10
C ALA A 355 12.82 31.25 -7.95
N ARG A 356 12.89 29.92 -7.83
CA ARG A 356 13.71 29.06 -8.70
C ARG A 356 13.21 29.08 -10.14
N ALA A 357 11.90 28.90 -10.33
CA ALA A 357 11.29 28.93 -11.66
C ALA A 357 11.52 30.29 -12.38
N ALA A 358 11.54 31.38 -11.62
CA ALA A 358 11.84 32.73 -12.12
C ALA A 358 13.35 33.03 -12.25
N GLY A 359 14.24 32.11 -11.86
CA GLY A 359 15.69 32.33 -11.86
C GLY A 359 16.16 33.37 -10.85
N THR A 360 15.36 33.72 -9.86
CA THR A 360 15.63 34.79 -8.88
C THR A 360 16.08 34.28 -7.52
N PHE A 361 16.10 32.96 -7.32
CA PHE A 361 16.57 32.34 -6.08
C PHE A 361 18.11 32.31 -6.05
N ASN A 362 18.70 33.21 -5.27
CA ASN A 362 20.15 33.34 -5.17
C ASN A 362 20.59 33.39 -3.70
N LEU A 363 21.13 32.27 -3.19
CA LEU A 363 21.62 32.14 -1.82
C LEU A 363 22.83 33.02 -1.46
N SER A 364 23.49 33.62 -2.45
CA SER A 364 24.62 34.56 -2.25
C SER A 364 24.17 35.95 -1.86
N ASN A 365 22.88 36.29 -1.99
CA ASN A 365 22.34 37.60 -1.62
C ASN A 365 21.13 37.43 -0.66
N PRO A 366 21.37 37.24 0.63
CA PRO A 366 20.31 37.02 1.64
C PRO A 366 19.33 38.18 1.74
N ASP A 367 19.78 39.42 1.69
CA ASP A 367 18.92 40.61 1.88
C ASP A 367 17.92 40.76 0.74
N LEU A 368 18.36 40.47 -0.48
CA LEU A 368 17.48 40.44 -1.65
C LEU A 368 16.42 39.32 -1.50
N LEU A 369 16.81 38.14 -0.98
CA LEU A 369 15.85 37.04 -0.73
C LEU A 369 14.84 37.40 0.35
N ARG A 370 15.22 38.09 1.42
CA ARG A 370 14.31 38.61 2.46
C ARG A 370 13.26 39.53 1.88
N SER A 371 13.72 40.54 1.10
CA SER A 371 12.82 41.50 0.47
C SER A 371 11.86 40.82 -0.49
N LYS A 372 12.34 39.88 -1.32
CA LYS A 372 11.50 39.10 -2.26
C LYS A 372 10.53 38.18 -1.53
N PHE A 373 10.95 37.59 -0.43
CA PHE A 373 10.05 36.74 0.38
C PHE A 373 8.93 37.57 0.98
N ARG A 374 9.23 38.75 1.52
CA ARG A 374 8.21 39.69 2.02
C ARG A 374 7.26 40.13 0.91
N GLU A 375 7.79 40.49 -0.28
CA GLU A 375 6.96 40.86 -1.43
C GLU A 375 6.06 39.72 -1.89
N TYR A 376 6.59 38.50 -1.92
CA TYR A 376 5.83 37.31 -2.23
C TYR A 376 4.66 37.12 -1.25
N LEU A 377 4.91 37.20 0.06
CA LEU A 377 3.85 37.09 1.08
C LEU A 377 2.79 38.18 0.93
N ALA A 378 3.22 39.41 0.73
CA ALA A 378 2.33 40.56 0.53
C ALA A 378 1.54 40.47 -0.79
N GLY A 379 2.06 39.78 -1.79
CA GLY A 379 1.39 39.50 -3.07
C GLY A 379 0.29 38.44 -3.00
N LEU A 380 0.23 37.63 -1.95
CA LEU A 380 -0.80 36.59 -1.78
C LEU A 380 -2.16 37.20 -1.30
N GLN A 381 -2.70 38.18 -2.06
CA GLN A 381 -3.93 38.89 -1.67
C GLN A 381 -5.12 38.55 -2.57
N THR A 382 -4.89 38.13 -3.80
CA THR A 382 -5.95 37.89 -4.78
C THR A 382 -6.44 36.42 -4.79
N GLN A 383 -7.63 36.19 -5.36
CA GLN A 383 -8.15 34.80 -5.48
C GLN A 383 -7.36 33.92 -6.44
N SER A 384 -6.55 34.49 -7.32
CA SER A 384 -5.71 33.78 -8.27
C SER A 384 -4.32 33.42 -7.71
N ASP A 385 -3.85 34.15 -6.68
CA ASP A 385 -2.53 33.99 -6.10
C ASP A 385 -2.60 33.51 -4.64
N PHE A 386 -2.91 32.27 -4.45
CA PHE A 386 -2.92 31.62 -3.15
C PHE A 386 -2.14 30.31 -3.17
N VAL A 387 -1.73 29.88 -2.01
CA VAL A 387 -1.08 28.58 -1.76
C VAL A 387 -2.06 27.69 -1.01
N PHE A 388 -2.10 26.41 -1.34
CA PHE A 388 -2.90 25.45 -0.57
C PHE A 388 -2.07 24.82 0.53
N GLY A 389 -2.62 24.81 1.74
CA GLY A 389 -2.08 24.14 2.91
C GLY A 389 -3.10 23.23 3.60
N PHE A 390 -2.78 22.78 4.80
CA PHE A 390 -3.73 22.00 5.63
C PHE A 390 -4.99 22.79 5.96
N THR A 391 -4.84 24.07 6.27
CA THR A 391 -5.97 24.92 6.67
C THR A 391 -6.70 25.55 5.48
N GLY A 392 -6.42 25.08 4.27
CA GLY A 392 -7.04 25.54 3.01
C GLY A 392 -6.20 26.57 2.29
N GLN A 393 -6.86 27.57 1.68
CA GLN A 393 -6.18 28.62 0.93
C GLN A 393 -5.41 29.58 1.84
N LEU A 394 -4.11 29.73 1.59
CA LEU A 394 -3.23 30.63 2.30
C LEU A 394 -3.16 31.94 1.52
N LYS A 395 -3.86 32.94 2.01
CA LYS A 395 -3.88 34.31 1.46
C LYS A 395 -3.96 35.31 2.62
N PHE A 396 -3.39 36.49 2.43
CA PHE A 396 -3.40 37.56 3.42
C PHE A 396 -4.29 38.73 2.99
N GLY A 397 -5.00 39.33 3.92
CA GLY A 397 -5.73 40.58 3.67
C GLY A 397 -4.79 41.80 3.66
N ALA A 398 -5.36 42.99 3.48
CA ALA A 398 -4.62 44.25 3.41
C ALA A 398 -3.73 44.53 4.64
N ASN A 399 -4.06 43.94 5.79
CA ASN A 399 -3.31 44.09 7.05
C ASN A 399 -2.29 42.93 7.27
N ASN A 400 -1.91 42.16 6.22
CA ASN A 400 -1.08 40.97 6.33
C ASN A 400 -1.63 39.93 7.30
N GLN A 401 -2.93 39.94 7.53
CA GLN A 401 -3.62 38.94 8.36
C GLN A 401 -4.49 38.07 7.46
N ARG A 402 -4.56 36.81 7.81
CA ARG A 402 -5.52 35.88 7.22
C ARG A 402 -6.88 36.05 7.91
N ASN A 403 -7.88 36.49 7.14
CA ASN A 403 -9.25 36.60 7.64
C ASN A 403 -9.91 35.22 7.58
N GLN A 404 -9.77 34.43 8.64
CA GLN A 404 -10.43 33.13 8.79
C GLN A 404 -11.11 33.10 10.17
N SER A 405 -12.45 33.02 10.19
CA SER A 405 -13.18 32.90 11.45
C SER A 405 -12.80 31.64 12.22
N PRO A 406 -12.54 31.73 13.53
CA PRO A 406 -12.35 30.54 14.35
C PRO A 406 -13.60 29.67 14.30
N LYS A 407 -13.41 28.37 14.48
CA LYS A 407 -14.51 27.41 14.43
C LYS A 407 -14.98 27.08 15.84
N LEU A 408 -16.29 27.15 16.02
CA LEU A 408 -16.95 26.74 17.25
C LEU A 408 -17.15 25.22 17.21
N LEU A 409 -16.61 24.49 18.19
CA LEU A 409 -16.57 23.06 18.24
C LEU A 409 -17.30 22.52 19.48
N VAL A 410 -17.78 21.30 19.38
CA VAL A 410 -18.33 20.54 20.51
C VAL A 410 -17.76 19.12 20.48
N PHE A 411 -17.40 18.60 21.64
CA PHE A 411 -17.03 17.19 21.78
C PHE A 411 -18.28 16.32 21.82
N ARG A 412 -18.28 15.25 21.02
CA ARG A 412 -19.31 14.19 20.97
C ARG A 412 -18.65 12.85 20.78
N ASN A 413 -18.97 11.88 21.63
CA ASN A 413 -18.32 10.56 21.60
C ASN A 413 -16.79 10.64 21.53
N LYS A 414 -16.18 11.52 22.35
CA LYS A 414 -14.73 11.82 22.33
C LYS A 414 -14.19 12.54 21.09
N VAL A 415 -15.01 12.75 20.06
CA VAL A 415 -14.59 13.37 18.81
C VAL A 415 -15.00 14.83 18.78
N GLN A 416 -14.09 15.69 18.35
CA GLN A 416 -14.41 17.09 18.08
C GLN A 416 -15.25 17.22 16.80
N SER A 417 -16.34 17.92 16.91
CA SER A 417 -17.28 18.18 15.83
C SER A 417 -17.59 19.67 15.75
N PRO A 418 -17.84 20.23 14.55
CA PRO A 418 -18.35 21.59 14.45
C PRO A 418 -19.62 21.77 15.26
N TYR A 419 -19.81 22.90 15.91
CA TYR A 419 -21.10 23.21 16.54
C TYR A 419 -22.17 23.43 15.45
N PHE A 420 -23.46 23.24 15.75
CA PHE A 420 -24.55 23.35 14.77
C PHE A 420 -24.70 24.72 14.11
N GLU A 421 -24.06 25.73 14.64
CA GLU A 421 -23.96 27.06 14.08
C GLU A 421 -22.50 27.46 14.00
N GLN A 422 -22.05 28.00 12.87
CA GLN A 422 -20.70 28.50 12.66
C GLN A 422 -20.76 29.97 12.25
N LEU A 423 -19.69 30.69 12.52
CA LEU A 423 -19.51 32.01 11.98
C LEU A 423 -19.25 31.95 10.48
N ALA A 424 -19.84 32.86 9.72
CA ALA A 424 -19.50 33.12 8.34
C ALA A 424 -17.98 33.42 8.25
N ASP A 425 -17.35 33.01 7.15
CA ASP A 425 -15.89 33.21 7.02
C ASP A 425 -15.50 34.68 6.78
N GLU A 426 -16.45 35.50 6.29
CA GLU A 426 -16.25 36.93 6.02
C GLU A 426 -17.36 37.76 6.68
N PRO A 427 -17.07 38.99 7.10
CA PRO A 427 -18.10 39.90 7.59
C PRO A 427 -19.14 40.14 6.48
N THR A 428 -20.40 40.14 6.85
CA THR A 428 -21.45 40.43 5.90
C THR A 428 -21.57 41.95 5.70
N LEU A 429 -21.36 42.39 4.47
CA LEU A 429 -21.70 43.75 4.09
C LEU A 429 -23.25 43.89 4.12
N SER A 430 -23.79 44.45 5.18
CA SER A 430 -25.24 44.60 5.37
C SER A 430 -25.80 45.55 4.36
N PHE A 431 -26.46 45.04 3.32
CA PHE A 431 -27.55 45.78 2.66
C PHE A 431 -28.82 45.48 3.45
N GLY A 432 -29.38 46.52 4.10
CA GLY A 432 -30.51 46.45 4.98
C GLY A 432 -31.66 45.57 4.45
N SER A 433 -31.67 44.35 4.90
CA SER A 433 -32.81 43.48 4.74
C SER A 433 -33.30 43.06 6.13
N ALA A 434 -34.61 43.23 6.31
CA ALA A 434 -35.37 42.80 7.46
C ALA A 434 -35.16 41.30 7.73
N GLY A 435 -34.26 40.98 8.66
CA GLY A 435 -33.96 39.59 9.02
C GLY A 435 -32.72 39.39 9.86
N ASP A 436 -32.21 40.40 10.53
CA ASP A 436 -30.97 40.36 11.34
C ASP A 436 -31.05 39.47 12.61
N VAL A 437 -31.87 38.42 12.61
CA VAL A 437 -32.05 37.54 13.78
C VAL A 437 -30.79 36.71 14.09
N ASN A 438 -29.93 36.52 13.12
CA ASN A 438 -28.74 35.63 13.23
C ASN A 438 -27.40 36.35 13.14
N GLY A 439 -27.37 37.69 13.25
CA GLY A 439 -26.15 38.48 13.17
C GLY A 439 -25.48 38.64 14.53
N ILE A 440 -24.14 38.58 14.55
CA ILE A 440 -23.30 38.97 15.71
C ILE A 440 -22.46 40.17 15.26
N SER A 441 -22.63 41.31 15.97
CA SER A 441 -21.80 42.50 15.72
C SER A 441 -20.55 42.45 16.58
N ILE A 442 -19.37 42.65 15.97
CA ILE A 442 -18.07 42.68 16.62
C ILE A 442 -17.33 43.91 16.16
N GLY A 443 -17.29 44.96 17.01
CA GLY A 443 -16.90 46.29 16.58
C GLY A 443 -17.82 46.76 15.45
N ASP A 444 -17.23 47.30 14.37
CA ASP A 444 -17.95 47.75 13.17
C ASP A 444 -18.32 46.66 12.19
N GLU A 445 -17.91 45.40 12.46
CA GLU A 445 -18.14 44.28 11.54
C GLU A 445 -19.27 43.39 12.02
N LYS A 446 -20.16 42.99 11.07
CA LYS A 446 -21.24 42.03 11.34
C LYS A 446 -20.90 40.68 10.79
N TYR A 447 -21.08 39.64 11.58
CA TYR A 447 -20.91 38.24 11.22
C TYR A 447 -22.27 37.54 11.29
N LEU A 448 -22.54 36.66 10.33
CA LEU A 448 -23.70 35.79 10.39
C LEU A 448 -23.36 34.48 11.09
N LEU A 449 -24.28 33.99 11.91
CA LEU A 449 -24.28 32.60 12.35
C LEU A 449 -24.99 31.74 11.31
N VAL A 450 -24.23 30.87 10.71
CA VAL A 450 -24.65 30.00 9.62
C VAL A 450 -24.99 28.61 10.18
N PRO A 451 -26.20 28.08 9.94
CA PRO A 451 -26.54 26.72 10.35
C PRO A 451 -25.69 25.70 9.59
N VAL A 452 -25.27 24.68 10.34
CA VAL A 452 -24.42 23.60 9.89
C VAL A 452 -25.25 22.37 9.55
N VAL A 453 -24.96 21.78 8.41
CA VAL A 453 -25.51 20.48 7.98
C VAL A 453 -24.34 19.47 7.91
N TYR A 454 -24.35 18.51 8.80
CA TYR A 454 -23.45 17.38 8.72
C TYR A 454 -23.85 16.46 7.56
N THR A 455 -22.90 16.07 6.75
CA THR A 455 -23.14 15.24 5.59
C THR A 455 -22.16 14.09 5.52
N GLY A 456 -22.63 12.95 5.05
CA GLY A 456 -21.84 11.75 4.81
C GLY A 456 -22.35 11.02 3.58
N VAL A 457 -21.50 10.23 2.92
CA VAL A 457 -21.86 9.46 1.75
C VAL A 457 -21.34 8.03 1.87
N SER A 458 -22.14 7.06 1.47
CA SER A 458 -21.76 5.64 1.44
C SER A 458 -22.03 5.07 0.06
N ILE A 459 -20.98 4.68 -0.65
CA ILE A 459 -21.10 4.11 -2.00
C ILE A 459 -21.63 2.68 -1.88
N ARG A 460 -22.66 2.36 -2.66
CA ARG A 460 -23.26 1.04 -2.75
C ARG A 460 -22.75 0.26 -3.94
N THR A 461 -22.90 0.84 -5.13
CA THR A 461 -22.41 0.24 -6.37
C THR A 461 -21.81 1.30 -7.27
N ILE A 462 -20.74 0.91 -7.95
CA ILE A 462 -20.18 1.65 -9.07
C ILE A 462 -20.49 0.80 -10.30
N ASP A 463 -21.30 1.36 -11.21
CA ASP A 463 -21.64 0.73 -12.47
C ASP A 463 -20.48 0.95 -13.48
N LYS A 464 -20.71 0.58 -14.74
CA LYS A 464 -19.76 0.77 -15.82
C LYS A 464 -19.17 2.19 -15.84
N ILE A 465 -17.84 2.28 -15.80
CA ILE A 465 -17.11 3.51 -16.08
C ILE A 465 -16.87 3.57 -17.58
N ASP A 466 -17.34 4.61 -18.21
CA ASP A 466 -17.27 4.81 -19.65
C ASP A 466 -16.35 6.00 -19.95
N PHE A 467 -15.17 5.71 -20.48
CA PHE A 467 -14.18 6.72 -20.85
C PHE A 467 -14.48 7.39 -22.18
N ASP A 468 -15.35 6.80 -23.02
CA ASP A 468 -15.73 7.40 -24.30
C ASP A 468 -16.74 8.53 -24.10
N THR A 469 -17.67 8.35 -23.16
CA THR A 469 -18.65 9.38 -22.77
C THR A 469 -18.24 10.19 -21.54
N ASN A 470 -17.07 9.90 -20.96
CA ASN A 470 -16.58 10.49 -19.70
C ASN A 470 -17.64 10.44 -18.59
N SER A 471 -18.26 9.28 -18.43
CA SER A 471 -19.35 9.10 -17.46
C SER A 471 -19.24 7.80 -16.68
N TYR A 472 -19.81 7.76 -15.49
CA TYR A 472 -19.94 6.55 -14.68
C TYR A 472 -21.30 6.48 -13.98
N GLY A 473 -21.81 5.28 -13.80
CA GLY A 473 -23.01 5.03 -13.02
C GLY A 473 -22.66 4.85 -11.53
N LEU A 474 -23.43 5.48 -10.65
CA LEU A 474 -23.21 5.40 -9.21
C LEU A 474 -24.55 5.24 -8.48
N THR A 475 -24.59 4.31 -7.52
CA THR A 475 -25.65 4.23 -6.52
C THR A 475 -25.03 4.39 -5.13
N PHE A 476 -25.54 5.33 -4.35
CA PHE A 476 -24.99 5.67 -3.04
C PHE A 476 -26.08 6.10 -2.08
N ASP A 477 -25.80 6.00 -0.80
CA ASP A 477 -26.61 6.57 0.27
C ASP A 477 -25.94 7.87 0.74
N ILE A 478 -26.70 8.96 0.80
CA ILE A 478 -26.27 10.26 1.33
C ILE A 478 -27.06 10.58 2.60
N SER A 479 -26.38 11.03 3.63
CA SER A 479 -26.99 11.39 4.91
C SER A 479 -26.80 12.86 5.24
N PHE A 480 -27.82 13.42 5.90
CA PHE A 480 -27.82 14.78 6.43
C PHE A 480 -28.25 14.76 7.89
N LYS A 481 -27.47 15.41 8.76
CA LYS A 481 -27.77 15.60 10.16
C LYS A 481 -27.78 17.10 10.47
N SER A 482 -28.91 17.66 10.88
CA SER A 482 -29.10 19.09 11.04
C SER A 482 -30.23 19.42 12.02
N ARG A 483 -30.38 20.66 12.42
CA ARG A 483 -31.54 21.11 13.22
C ARG A 483 -32.80 21.35 12.35
N GLU A 484 -32.61 21.61 11.05
CA GLU A 484 -33.67 21.81 10.09
C GLU A 484 -33.74 20.63 9.09
N PRO A 485 -34.90 20.21 8.62
CA PRO A 485 -35.05 19.13 7.69
C PRO A 485 -34.43 19.48 6.33
N ILE A 486 -33.52 18.66 5.84
CA ILE A 486 -32.95 18.77 4.48
C ILE A 486 -33.68 17.80 3.57
N ASN A 487 -34.24 18.33 2.48
CA ASN A 487 -34.91 17.54 1.44
C ASN A 487 -33.99 17.38 0.22
N MET A 488 -34.09 16.25 -0.46
CA MET A 488 -33.28 16.01 -1.69
C MET A 488 -33.60 16.98 -2.82
N ALA A 489 -34.79 17.54 -2.86
CA ALA A 489 -35.15 18.58 -3.81
C ALA A 489 -34.32 19.87 -3.69
N ASP A 490 -33.80 20.14 -2.47
CA ASP A 490 -32.98 21.29 -2.17
C ASP A 490 -31.49 21.03 -2.49
N ILE A 491 -31.14 19.79 -2.84
CA ILE A 491 -29.75 19.39 -3.12
C ILE A 491 -29.53 19.30 -4.63
N GLN A 492 -28.43 19.84 -5.08
CA GLN A 492 -27.97 19.76 -6.47
C GLN A 492 -26.62 19.05 -6.51
N PHE A 493 -26.49 18.05 -7.37
CA PHE A 493 -25.20 17.42 -7.68
C PHE A 493 -24.59 18.13 -8.87
N SER A 494 -23.37 18.66 -8.73
CA SER A 494 -22.72 19.50 -9.74
C SER A 494 -22.34 18.72 -11.00
N ASN A 495 -22.12 17.41 -10.90
CA ASN A 495 -21.70 16.56 -12.01
C ASN A 495 -22.71 15.48 -12.41
N LEU A 496 -23.98 15.60 -12.00
CA LEU A 496 -25.04 14.69 -12.39
C LEU A 496 -25.45 14.94 -13.85
N LEU A 497 -25.32 13.93 -14.70
CA LEU A 497 -25.75 13.95 -16.10
C LEU A 497 -27.18 13.47 -16.28
N ALA A 498 -27.55 12.39 -15.59
CA ALA A 498 -28.89 11.82 -15.65
C ALA A 498 -29.26 11.07 -14.37
N GLU A 499 -30.47 11.24 -13.89
CA GLU A 499 -31.02 10.42 -12.82
C GLU A 499 -31.51 9.07 -13.38
N LYS A 500 -31.07 7.94 -12.77
CA LYS A 500 -31.58 6.61 -13.13
C LYS A 500 -32.88 6.28 -12.41
N LYS A 501 -33.01 6.75 -11.18
CA LYS A 501 -34.21 6.60 -10.34
C LYS A 501 -34.35 7.83 -9.45
N PRO A 502 -35.59 8.25 -9.13
CA PRO A 502 -35.80 9.33 -8.18
C PRO A 502 -35.22 8.97 -6.81
N PRO A 503 -34.63 9.95 -6.09
CA PRO A 503 -34.09 9.75 -4.77
C PRO A 503 -35.08 9.13 -3.79
N GLN A 504 -34.72 8.11 -3.05
CA GLN A 504 -35.54 7.41 -2.07
C GLN A 504 -35.11 7.76 -0.65
N LEU A 505 -36.06 8.26 0.17
CA LEU A 505 -35.82 8.41 1.61
C LEU A 505 -35.81 7.02 2.26
N ILE A 506 -34.67 6.67 2.88
CA ILE A 506 -34.47 5.36 3.52
C ILE A 506 -34.70 5.47 5.03
N GLU A 507 -34.29 6.59 5.61
CA GLU A 507 -34.30 6.78 7.06
C GLU A 507 -34.64 8.23 7.41
N ASP A 508 -35.53 8.43 8.36
CA ASP A 508 -35.90 9.72 8.93
C ASP A 508 -36.01 9.54 10.45
N ARG A 509 -35.12 10.14 11.19
CA ARG A 509 -35.08 10.07 12.66
C ARG A 509 -34.93 11.48 13.24
N SER A 510 -35.55 11.66 14.41
CA SER A 510 -35.36 12.88 15.21
C SER A 510 -34.92 12.48 16.61
N GLU A 511 -33.78 12.97 17.06
CA GLU A 511 -33.22 12.68 18.37
C GLU A 511 -32.57 13.95 18.96
N GLY A 512 -32.96 14.33 20.18
CA GLY A 512 -32.36 15.47 20.87
C GLY A 512 -32.40 16.80 20.10
N GLY A 513 -33.46 17.05 19.30
CA GLY A 513 -33.56 18.26 18.47
C GLY A 513 -32.69 18.23 17.19
N THR A 514 -32.08 17.11 16.91
CA THR A 514 -31.32 16.86 15.68
C THR A 514 -32.10 15.93 14.76
N LEU A 515 -32.24 16.31 13.51
CA LEU A 515 -32.88 15.55 12.46
C LEU A 515 -31.81 14.83 11.66
N PHE A 516 -31.99 13.51 11.49
CA PHE A 516 -31.12 12.67 10.64
C PHE A 516 -31.95 12.11 9.50
N ARG A 517 -31.55 12.42 8.26
CA ARG A 517 -32.17 11.88 7.04
C ARG A 517 -31.14 11.20 6.17
N ARG A 518 -31.48 10.02 5.67
CA ARG A 518 -30.66 9.26 4.72
C ARG A 518 -31.46 8.98 3.45
N TYR A 519 -30.86 9.30 2.31
CA TYR A 519 -31.46 9.12 0.99
C TYR A 519 -30.59 8.19 0.16
N ARG A 520 -31.24 7.33 -0.65
CA ARG A 520 -30.56 6.57 -1.70
C ARG A 520 -30.72 7.27 -3.03
N VAL A 521 -29.60 7.49 -3.70
CA VAL A 521 -29.53 8.16 -4.99
C VAL A 521 -28.86 7.23 -6.00
N SER A 522 -29.43 7.17 -7.23
CA SER A 522 -28.88 6.40 -8.33
C SER A 522 -28.88 7.26 -9.59
N GLY A 523 -27.71 7.44 -10.21
CA GLY A 523 -27.56 8.33 -11.36
C GLY A 523 -26.33 8.02 -12.21
N THR A 524 -26.22 8.72 -13.33
CA THR A 524 -25.03 8.78 -14.17
C THR A 524 -24.34 10.11 -13.94
N PHE A 525 -23.06 10.08 -13.63
CA PHE A 525 -22.26 11.24 -13.27
C PHE A 525 -21.12 11.42 -14.28
N GLY A 526 -20.79 12.68 -14.57
CA GLY A 526 -19.65 13.02 -15.41
C GLY A 526 -18.35 13.07 -14.63
N PHE A 527 -17.24 12.78 -15.29
CA PHE A 527 -15.88 12.99 -14.77
C PHE A 527 -14.95 13.46 -15.89
N ASN A 528 -13.84 14.06 -15.52
CA ASN A 528 -12.82 14.52 -16.46
C ASN A 528 -11.55 13.69 -16.27
N PRO A 529 -11.42 12.52 -16.91
CA PRO A 529 -10.22 11.72 -16.81
C PRO A 529 -9.09 12.43 -17.54
N THR A 530 -7.91 12.44 -16.94
CA THR A 530 -6.69 12.82 -17.65
C THR A 530 -6.22 11.66 -18.52
N SER A 531 -5.41 11.94 -19.55
CA SER A 531 -4.77 10.88 -20.34
C SER A 531 -3.96 9.93 -19.46
N ALA A 532 -3.40 10.46 -18.36
CA ALA A 532 -2.72 9.72 -17.32
C ALA A 532 -3.62 8.68 -16.63
N ASP A 533 -4.81 9.05 -16.28
CA ASP A 533 -5.75 8.18 -15.58
C ASP A 533 -6.15 6.98 -16.43
N VAL A 534 -6.37 7.19 -17.72
CA VAL A 534 -6.75 6.13 -18.67
C VAL A 534 -5.63 5.11 -18.83
N ILE A 535 -4.37 5.57 -18.88
CA ILE A 535 -3.21 4.68 -19.14
C ILE A 535 -2.73 3.98 -17.88
N LEU A 536 -2.77 4.68 -16.74
CA LEU A 536 -2.37 4.10 -15.46
C LEU A 536 -3.42 3.15 -14.87
N ASP A 537 -4.50 2.89 -15.61
CA ASP A 537 -5.62 2.08 -15.13
C ASP A 537 -6.15 2.56 -13.76
N ARG A 538 -6.05 3.85 -13.51
CA ARG A 538 -6.58 4.53 -12.34
C ARG A 538 -7.46 5.67 -12.79
N THR A 539 -8.47 5.99 -12.03
CA THR A 539 -9.32 7.15 -12.26
C THR A 539 -9.84 7.66 -10.93
N THR A 540 -10.11 8.95 -10.87
CA THR A 540 -10.74 9.54 -9.70
C THR A 540 -12.18 9.86 -10.04
N ILE A 541 -13.11 9.21 -9.36
CA ILE A 541 -14.52 9.59 -9.41
C ILE A 541 -14.77 10.67 -8.37
N ALA A 542 -15.55 11.67 -8.73
CA ALA A 542 -15.93 12.77 -7.86
C ALA A 542 -17.44 12.90 -7.80
N LEU A 543 -17.98 13.10 -6.62
CA LEU A 543 -19.39 13.40 -6.38
C LEU A 543 -19.44 14.71 -5.60
N ALA A 544 -19.96 15.78 -6.21
CA ALA A 544 -20.06 17.08 -5.56
C ALA A 544 -21.54 17.48 -5.43
N TRP A 545 -21.92 17.95 -4.24
CA TRP A 545 -23.28 18.42 -3.98
C TRP A 545 -23.30 19.72 -3.18
N ARG A 546 -24.29 20.54 -3.47
CA ARG A 546 -24.56 21.82 -2.82
C ARG A 546 -26.05 22.04 -2.63
N SER A 547 -26.43 23.05 -1.85
CA SER A 547 -27.81 23.49 -1.82
C SER A 547 -28.15 24.25 -3.12
N ARG A 548 -29.39 24.09 -3.62
CA ARG A 548 -29.91 24.88 -4.74
C ARG A 548 -30.21 26.31 -4.34
N ASN A 549 -30.79 26.49 -3.15
CA ASN A 549 -31.48 27.72 -2.75
C ASN A 549 -30.70 28.48 -1.66
N ARG A 550 -29.78 27.82 -0.92
CA ARG A 550 -29.08 28.41 0.20
C ARG A 550 -27.59 28.59 -0.16
N ASP A 551 -27.11 29.83 -0.07
CA ASP A 551 -25.72 30.16 -0.27
C ASP A 551 -24.86 29.76 0.97
N ALA A 552 -23.56 30.01 0.94
CA ALA A 552 -22.64 29.70 2.03
C ALA A 552 -22.87 30.51 3.31
N ASN A 553 -23.64 31.63 3.22
CA ASN A 553 -24.04 32.44 4.37
C ASN A 553 -25.37 31.99 4.98
N ALA A 554 -26.14 31.18 4.26
CA ALA A 554 -27.41 30.63 4.72
C ALA A 554 -27.30 29.16 5.17
N MET A 555 -26.31 28.40 4.72
CA MET A 555 -26.09 27.02 5.10
C MET A 555 -24.64 26.57 4.83
N LYS A 556 -24.05 25.82 5.76
CA LYS A 556 -22.69 25.28 5.60
C LYS A 556 -22.69 23.77 5.78
N PHE A 557 -22.16 23.06 4.79
CA PHE A 557 -21.88 21.63 4.95
C PHE A 557 -20.64 21.40 5.79
N VAL A 558 -20.66 20.33 6.56
CA VAL A 558 -19.49 19.80 7.28
C VAL A 558 -19.51 18.27 7.20
N ILE A 559 -18.36 17.66 7.30
CA ILE A 559 -18.25 16.19 7.30
C ILE A 559 -18.83 15.66 8.62
N ASP A 560 -19.71 14.67 8.55
CA ASP A 560 -20.21 14.00 9.74
C ASP A 560 -19.05 13.27 10.44
N PRO A 561 -18.75 13.57 11.72
CA PRO A 561 -17.66 12.90 12.43
C PRO A 561 -17.87 11.39 12.60
N ASP A 562 -19.14 10.94 12.60
CA ASP A 562 -19.45 9.51 12.61
C ASP A 562 -19.19 8.83 11.25
N TYR A 563 -18.84 9.65 10.24
CA TYR A 563 -18.47 9.19 8.92
C TYR A 563 -17.06 8.57 8.97
N SER A 564 -16.98 7.26 9.02
CA SER A 564 -15.70 6.56 8.96
C SER A 564 -15.34 6.23 7.50
N GLU A 565 -14.06 6.36 7.17
CA GLU A 565 -13.52 5.87 5.88
C GLU A 565 -13.80 4.37 5.66
N ALA A 566 -14.08 3.62 6.74
CA ALA A 566 -14.54 2.22 6.70
C ALA A 566 -15.93 2.07 6.07
N ALA A 567 -16.75 3.12 6.00
CA ALA A 567 -18.01 3.13 5.23
C ALA A 567 -17.77 2.98 3.72
N PHE A 568 -16.52 3.12 3.28
CA PHE A 568 -16.02 2.82 1.92
C PHE A 568 -15.66 1.37 1.66
N GLN A 569 -15.76 0.49 2.60
CA GLN A 569 -15.88 -0.89 2.23
C GLN A 569 -17.20 -0.96 1.45
N ILE A 570 -17.06 -1.02 0.11
CA ILE A 570 -18.18 -1.41 -0.78
C ILE A 570 -18.90 -2.51 -0.02
N ALA A 571 -20.13 -2.23 0.41
CA ALA A 571 -20.85 -3.05 1.40
C ALA A 571 -21.06 -4.51 0.95
N ASP A 572 -20.46 -4.93 -0.15
CA ASP A 572 -20.63 -6.22 -0.79
C ASP A 572 -19.32 -6.93 -1.19
N ARG A 573 -18.37 -7.04 -0.27
CA ARG A 573 -17.42 -8.17 -0.40
C ARG A 573 -18.03 -9.52 -0.05
N LYS A 574 -19.26 -9.58 0.53
CA LYS A 574 -19.88 -10.84 1.00
C LYS A 574 -21.16 -11.27 0.28
N GLN A 575 -21.79 -10.43 -0.54
CA GLN A 575 -22.91 -10.87 -1.37
C GLN A 575 -22.49 -10.71 -2.83
N GLY A 576 -22.36 -11.85 -3.51
CA GLY A 576 -21.91 -11.93 -4.88
C GLY A 576 -22.62 -10.89 -5.75
N ALA A 577 -21.91 -9.81 -6.05
CA ALA A 577 -22.30 -8.94 -7.12
C ALA A 577 -22.51 -9.84 -8.33
N SER A 578 -23.73 -9.88 -8.82
CA SER A 578 -24.11 -10.64 -9.99
C SER A 578 -23.11 -10.35 -11.11
N ARG A 579 -22.42 -11.39 -11.52
CA ARG A 579 -21.52 -11.44 -12.67
C ARG A 579 -22.32 -11.26 -13.96
N GLU A 580 -23.06 -10.21 -14.08
CA GLU A 580 -23.68 -9.87 -15.34
C GLU A 580 -22.90 -8.76 -15.99
N SER A 581 -22.22 -9.18 -17.06
CA SER A 581 -21.72 -8.35 -18.12
C SER A 581 -20.50 -7.47 -17.82
N GLY A 582 -19.29 -8.00 -18.04
CA GLY A 582 -18.16 -7.22 -18.57
C GLY A 582 -17.63 -6.03 -17.77
N SER A 583 -17.99 -5.88 -16.50
CA SER A 583 -17.51 -4.77 -15.66
C SER A 583 -16.07 -5.02 -15.24
N ASP A 584 -15.19 -4.15 -15.71
CA ASP A 584 -13.83 -4.03 -15.19
C ASP A 584 -13.88 -3.91 -13.67
N ILE A 585 -13.20 -4.81 -12.96
CA ILE A 585 -13.19 -4.82 -11.50
C ILE A 585 -12.22 -3.73 -11.06
N PHE A 586 -12.75 -2.63 -10.52
CA PHE A 586 -11.97 -1.59 -9.90
C PHE A 586 -11.87 -1.82 -8.39
N THR A 587 -10.70 -1.56 -7.83
CA THR A 587 -10.50 -1.46 -6.39
C THR A 587 -10.45 0.01 -5.99
N VAL A 588 -11.11 0.34 -4.88
CA VAL A 588 -11.00 1.67 -4.28
C VAL A 588 -9.69 1.74 -3.52
N GLY A 589 -8.78 2.60 -3.96
CA GLY A 589 -7.49 2.83 -3.32
C GLY A 589 -7.62 3.74 -2.11
N SER A 590 -8.04 4.97 -2.34
CA SER A 590 -8.29 5.97 -1.30
C SER A 590 -9.59 6.70 -1.57
N SER A 591 -10.26 7.13 -0.53
CA SER A 591 -11.45 7.95 -0.66
C SER A 591 -11.40 9.09 0.34
N ARG A 592 -11.96 10.22 -0.04
CA ARG A 592 -11.95 11.43 0.77
C ARG A 592 -13.24 12.21 0.58
N LEU A 593 -13.71 12.79 1.65
CA LEU A 593 -14.81 13.74 1.67
C LEU A 593 -14.26 15.07 2.18
N GLY A 594 -14.50 16.14 1.44
CA GLY A 594 -14.06 17.48 1.79
C GLY A 594 -15.21 18.46 1.64
N VAL A 595 -15.08 19.63 2.27
CA VAL A 595 -16.04 20.71 2.16
C VAL A 595 -15.30 21.96 1.71
N ASP A 596 -15.83 22.65 0.71
CA ASP A 596 -15.26 23.89 0.18
C ASP A 596 -16.37 24.90 -0.18
N ASN A 597 -15.97 26.11 -0.54
CA ASN A 597 -16.90 27.09 -1.08
C ASN A 597 -16.73 27.16 -2.61
N GLU A 598 -17.76 26.77 -3.33
CA GLU A 598 -17.84 26.91 -4.80
C GLU A 598 -18.31 28.33 -5.15
N ILE A 599 -17.57 28.99 -6.03
CA ILE A 599 -17.91 30.34 -6.51
C ILE A 599 -18.56 30.20 -7.88
N ILE A 600 -19.80 30.67 -7.98
CA ILE A 600 -20.56 30.60 -9.21
C ILE A 600 -20.84 32.00 -9.71
N ALA A 601 -20.57 32.23 -10.99
CA ALA A 601 -20.95 33.48 -11.64
C ALA A 601 -22.44 33.48 -11.96
N GLU A 602 -23.20 34.30 -11.24
CA GLU A 602 -24.64 34.49 -11.49
C GLU A 602 -24.97 35.99 -11.52
N PRO A 603 -24.62 36.70 -12.62
CA PRO A 603 -24.95 38.11 -12.77
C PRO A 603 -26.45 38.29 -12.82
N GLY A 604 -27.00 39.16 -11.95
CA GLY A 604 -28.43 39.46 -11.85
C GLY A 604 -29.17 38.74 -10.73
N ASP A 605 -28.55 37.76 -10.05
CA ASP A 605 -29.11 37.21 -8.81
C ASP A 605 -28.98 38.23 -7.69
N PRO A 606 -30.05 38.61 -6.96
CA PRO A 606 -29.97 39.57 -5.86
C PRO A 606 -29.07 39.15 -4.71
N ARG A 607 -28.71 37.88 -4.61
CA ARG A 607 -27.73 37.35 -3.64
C ARG A 607 -26.29 37.56 -4.09
N SER A 608 -26.04 37.89 -5.36
CA SER A 608 -24.70 38.03 -5.90
C SER A 608 -24.03 39.32 -5.49
N ILE A 609 -22.85 39.25 -4.94
CA ILE A 609 -21.97 40.38 -4.67
C ILE A 609 -20.89 40.40 -5.75
N GLY A 610 -20.89 41.43 -6.58
CA GLY A 610 -19.92 41.49 -7.71
C GLY A 610 -20.21 40.46 -8.82
N GLY A 611 -21.44 39.94 -8.95
CA GLY A 611 -21.83 38.98 -9.97
C GLY A 611 -21.50 37.51 -9.64
N VAL A 612 -21.10 37.22 -8.39
CA VAL A 612 -20.77 35.87 -7.95
C VAL A 612 -21.49 35.50 -6.66
N ILE A 613 -21.84 34.23 -6.52
CA ILE A 613 -22.42 33.63 -5.30
C ILE A 613 -21.48 32.52 -4.81
N LYS A 614 -21.28 32.47 -3.51
CA LYS A 614 -20.50 31.39 -2.85
C LYS A 614 -21.48 30.36 -2.29
N PHE A 615 -21.36 29.11 -2.69
CA PHE A 615 -22.13 28.00 -2.14
C PHE A 615 -21.22 27.09 -1.32
N SER A 616 -21.71 26.63 -0.18
CA SER A 616 -21.03 25.52 0.53
C SER A 616 -21.26 24.22 -0.23
N THR A 617 -20.17 23.60 -0.68
CA THR A 617 -20.17 22.39 -1.51
C THR A 617 -19.42 21.28 -0.78
N ALA A 618 -20.03 20.13 -0.63
CA ALA A 618 -19.35 18.94 -0.18
C ALA A 618 -18.92 18.11 -1.39
N THR A 619 -17.66 17.67 -1.41
CA THR A 619 -17.08 16.92 -2.51
C THR A 619 -16.49 15.63 -1.99
N PHE A 620 -17.05 14.54 -2.45
CA PHE A 620 -16.50 13.20 -2.28
C PHE A 620 -15.64 12.84 -3.48
N GLN A 621 -14.48 12.28 -3.23
CA GLN A 621 -13.61 11.71 -4.26
C GLN A 621 -13.13 10.33 -3.86
N ALA A 622 -13.08 9.43 -4.83
CA ALA A 622 -12.49 8.11 -4.64
C ALA A 622 -11.53 7.79 -5.79
N ASP A 623 -10.33 7.38 -5.43
CA ASP A 623 -9.32 6.93 -6.37
C ASP A 623 -9.56 5.45 -6.66
N LEU A 624 -9.87 5.14 -7.90
CA LEU A 624 -10.13 3.78 -8.37
C LEU A 624 -8.92 3.28 -9.14
N THR A 625 -8.51 2.06 -8.83
CA THR A 625 -7.47 1.35 -9.60
C THR A 625 -8.06 0.07 -10.14
N ARG A 626 -7.78 -0.23 -11.41
CA ARG A 626 -8.18 -1.49 -12.02
C ARG A 626 -7.45 -2.64 -11.35
N GLN A 627 -8.14 -3.74 -11.02
CA GLN A 627 -7.53 -4.90 -10.36
C GLN A 627 -6.38 -5.51 -11.17
N VAL A 628 -6.48 -5.45 -12.48
CA VAL A 628 -5.44 -5.89 -13.42
C VAL A 628 -4.84 -4.66 -14.10
N SER A 629 -3.90 -4.00 -13.42
CA SER A 629 -3.18 -2.87 -14.01
C SER A 629 -2.20 -3.36 -15.10
N SER A 630 -2.02 -2.56 -16.15
CA SER A 630 -1.04 -2.85 -17.20
C SER A 630 0.40 -2.83 -16.62
N MET A 631 1.30 -3.55 -17.28
CA MET A 631 2.73 -3.55 -16.89
C MET A 631 3.33 -2.14 -16.93
N THR A 632 2.90 -1.32 -17.90
CA THR A 632 3.30 0.08 -18.04
C THR A 632 2.87 0.92 -16.84
N ALA A 633 1.60 0.79 -16.40
CA ALA A 633 1.07 1.53 -15.26
C ALA A 633 1.82 1.19 -13.96
N ARG A 634 2.13 -0.09 -13.74
CA ARG A 634 2.93 -0.53 -12.59
C ARG A 634 4.33 0.07 -12.61
N PHE A 635 5.00 -0.03 -13.77
CA PHE A 635 6.37 0.45 -13.94
C PHE A 635 6.48 1.97 -13.69
N ILE A 636 5.54 2.76 -14.20
CA ILE A 636 5.52 4.23 -14.01
C ILE A 636 5.25 4.58 -12.55
N ASN A 637 4.25 3.92 -11.91
CA ASN A 637 3.91 4.17 -10.51
C ASN A 637 5.04 3.80 -9.54
N ASP A 638 5.65 2.61 -9.73
CA ASP A 638 6.68 2.09 -8.83
C ASP A 638 7.97 2.93 -8.89
N LEU A 639 8.30 3.48 -10.06
CA LEU A 639 9.51 4.28 -10.26
C LEU A 639 9.31 5.78 -10.05
N GLY A 640 8.07 6.27 -9.93
CA GLY A 640 7.78 7.70 -9.77
C GLY A 640 8.30 8.57 -10.93
N MET A 641 8.43 7.98 -12.12
CA MET A 641 9.13 8.58 -13.27
C MET A 641 8.22 9.40 -14.20
N GLU A 642 7.11 9.90 -13.72
CA GLU A 642 6.14 10.68 -14.53
C GLU A 642 6.73 11.96 -15.16
N ARG A 643 7.94 12.39 -14.72
CA ARG A 643 8.52 13.70 -15.05
C ARG A 643 9.73 13.67 -16.00
N LEU A 644 10.08 12.52 -16.58
CA LEU A 644 11.29 12.40 -17.41
C LEU A 644 11.01 11.85 -18.82
N PRO A 645 10.11 12.47 -19.62
CA PRO A 645 9.74 11.96 -20.94
C PRO A 645 10.91 11.86 -21.92
N GLY A 646 11.86 12.79 -21.86
CA GLY A 646 13.02 12.78 -22.77
C GLY A 646 13.96 11.62 -22.55
N VAL A 647 14.11 11.15 -21.31
CA VAL A 647 14.92 9.97 -21.00
C VAL A 647 14.30 8.70 -21.58
N PHE A 648 12.99 8.56 -21.46
CA PHE A 648 12.28 7.41 -22.01
C PHE A 648 12.33 7.36 -23.54
N LEU A 649 12.26 8.50 -24.22
CA LEU A 649 12.44 8.59 -25.67
C LEU A 649 13.84 8.14 -26.09
N LEU A 650 14.90 8.60 -25.43
CA LEU A 650 16.26 8.19 -25.71
C LEU A 650 16.47 6.69 -25.49
N VAL A 651 15.89 6.13 -24.43
CA VAL A 651 15.93 4.69 -24.15
C VAL A 651 15.16 3.90 -25.23
N ALA A 652 14.00 4.39 -25.64
CA ALA A 652 13.21 3.77 -26.75
C ALA A 652 14.01 3.73 -28.05
N LEU A 653 14.67 4.83 -28.43
CA LEU A 653 15.51 4.93 -29.62
C LEU A 653 16.74 4.02 -29.55
N ALA A 654 17.39 3.93 -28.39
CA ALA A 654 18.51 3.03 -28.16
C ALA A 654 18.10 1.55 -28.36
N PHE A 655 16.97 1.13 -27.77
CA PHE A 655 16.44 -0.21 -27.96
C PHE A 655 15.99 -0.50 -29.39
N ALA A 656 15.40 0.47 -30.09
CA ALA A 656 15.08 0.36 -31.50
C ALA A 656 16.34 0.18 -32.35
N GLY A 657 17.41 0.93 -32.07
CA GLY A 657 18.71 0.78 -32.74
C GLY A 657 19.36 -0.58 -32.51
N VAL A 658 19.34 -1.06 -31.26
CA VAL A 658 19.83 -2.41 -30.91
C VAL A 658 19.02 -3.48 -31.62
N SER A 659 17.70 -3.32 -31.70
CA SER A 659 16.80 -4.23 -32.39
C SER A 659 17.12 -4.32 -33.90
N LEU A 660 17.37 -3.17 -34.55
CA LEU A 660 17.78 -3.11 -35.96
C LEU A 660 19.14 -3.76 -36.22
N LEU A 661 20.14 -3.49 -35.36
CA LEU A 661 21.46 -4.12 -35.43
C LEU A 661 21.34 -5.65 -35.37
N GLN A 662 20.50 -6.15 -34.50
CA GLN A 662 20.28 -7.59 -34.34
C GLN A 662 19.53 -8.20 -35.52
N LEU A 663 18.64 -7.45 -36.19
CA LEU A 663 18.03 -7.90 -37.46
C LEU A 663 19.08 -8.07 -38.57
N TYR A 664 20.08 -7.18 -38.59
CA TYR A 664 21.19 -7.24 -39.59
C TYR A 664 22.12 -8.42 -39.30
N PHE A 665 22.49 -8.67 -38.06
CA PHE A 665 23.38 -9.77 -37.64
C PHE A 665 22.65 -11.09 -37.34
N GLY A 666 21.33 -11.16 -37.44
CA GLY A 666 20.48 -12.17 -36.87
C GLY A 666 20.27 -13.44 -37.67
N GLY A 667 21.31 -14.29 -37.79
CA GLY A 667 21.15 -15.71 -38.13
C GLY A 667 21.18 -16.67 -36.94
N THR A 668 21.44 -16.16 -35.72
CA THR A 668 21.62 -16.96 -34.51
C THR A 668 20.35 -16.97 -33.62
N PRO A 669 20.09 -18.05 -32.87
CA PRO A 669 18.96 -18.10 -31.94
C PRO A 669 18.97 -16.98 -30.90
N LEU A 670 20.16 -16.53 -30.44
CA LEU A 670 20.36 -15.43 -29.55
C LEU A 670 20.02 -14.08 -30.20
N GLY A 671 20.34 -13.89 -31.49
CA GLY A 671 19.95 -12.69 -32.22
C GLY A 671 18.44 -12.52 -32.36
N THR A 672 17.68 -13.61 -32.53
CA THR A 672 16.21 -13.54 -32.59
C THR A 672 15.57 -13.17 -31.24
N ILE A 673 16.11 -13.65 -30.11
CA ILE A 673 15.66 -13.27 -28.77
C ILE A 673 15.91 -11.78 -28.54
N GLY A 674 17.15 -11.34 -28.79
CA GLY A 674 17.54 -9.95 -28.63
C GLY A 674 16.71 -9.00 -29.49
N TRP A 675 16.36 -9.41 -30.72
CA TRP A 675 15.49 -8.63 -31.59
C TRP A 675 14.09 -8.44 -30.98
N TRP A 676 13.45 -9.52 -30.49
CA TRP A 676 12.12 -9.44 -29.90
C TRP A 676 12.12 -8.65 -28.57
N LEU A 677 13.14 -8.80 -27.75
CA LEU A 677 13.30 -8.02 -26.50
C LEU A 677 13.55 -6.54 -26.79
N GLY A 678 14.44 -6.22 -27.74
CA GLY A 678 14.71 -4.86 -28.15
C GLY A 678 13.47 -4.17 -28.73
N PHE A 679 12.74 -4.86 -29.58
CA PHE A 679 11.49 -4.36 -30.16
C PHE A 679 10.42 -4.14 -29.06
N SER A 680 10.26 -5.09 -28.14
CA SER A 680 9.34 -4.95 -27.01
C SER A 680 9.69 -3.76 -26.13
N ALA A 681 10.97 -3.60 -25.78
CA ALA A 681 11.45 -2.47 -24.99
C ALA A 681 11.27 -1.12 -25.71
N ALA A 682 11.54 -1.06 -27.02
CA ALA A 682 11.34 0.15 -27.81
C ALA A 682 9.86 0.58 -27.83
N CYS A 683 8.94 -0.36 -28.04
CA CYS A 683 7.50 -0.08 -27.99
C CYS A 683 7.03 0.37 -26.60
N PHE A 684 7.54 -0.27 -25.54
CA PHE A 684 7.22 0.05 -24.15
C PHE A 684 7.66 1.48 -23.76
N PHE A 685 8.93 1.83 -24.06
CA PHE A 685 9.44 3.17 -23.75
C PHE A 685 8.84 4.24 -24.66
N SER A 686 8.46 3.91 -25.90
CA SER A 686 7.72 4.83 -26.76
C SER A 686 6.31 5.09 -26.24
N GLU A 687 5.62 4.08 -25.67
CA GLU A 687 4.33 4.27 -24.99
C GLU A 687 4.48 5.25 -23.82
N ILE A 688 5.48 5.06 -22.96
CA ILE A 688 5.76 5.94 -21.82
C ILE A 688 6.05 7.38 -22.29
N THR A 689 6.83 7.53 -23.36
CA THR A 689 7.18 8.86 -23.90
C THR A 689 5.95 9.58 -24.43
N LEU A 690 5.12 8.90 -25.24
CA LEU A 690 3.86 9.47 -25.74
C LEU A 690 2.94 9.86 -24.59
N PHE A 691 2.86 9.03 -23.56
CA PHE A 691 2.08 9.28 -22.38
C PHE A 691 2.50 10.54 -21.63
N THR A 692 3.81 10.72 -21.40
CA THR A 692 4.36 11.84 -20.64
C THR A 692 4.40 13.16 -21.42
N THR A 693 4.29 13.12 -22.76
CA THR A 693 4.32 14.32 -23.63
C THR A 693 2.96 14.84 -24.02
N THR A 694 1.90 14.03 -24.00
CA THR A 694 0.57 14.42 -24.48
C THR A 694 -0.40 14.66 -23.32
N GLU A 695 -0.43 15.87 -22.78
CA GLU A 695 -1.44 16.29 -21.78
C GLU A 695 -2.85 16.47 -22.34
N GLN A 696 -3.06 16.45 -23.64
CA GLN A 696 -4.33 16.91 -24.22
C GLN A 696 -4.71 16.31 -25.56
N THR A 697 -5.08 15.05 -25.72
CA THR A 697 -6.03 14.73 -26.82
C THR A 697 -6.55 13.29 -26.77
N GLY A 698 -7.86 13.10 -26.71
CA GLY A 698 -8.52 11.78 -26.67
C GLY A 698 -8.34 10.88 -27.90
N SER A 699 -7.75 11.37 -29.01
CA SER A 699 -7.49 10.59 -30.23
C SER A 699 -6.29 9.65 -30.15
N PHE A 700 -5.43 9.79 -29.14
CA PHE A 700 -4.23 8.97 -28.98
C PHE A 700 -4.44 7.67 -28.17
N SER A 701 -5.59 7.50 -27.50
CA SER A 701 -5.87 6.32 -26.67
C SER A 701 -5.77 5.01 -27.46
N GLN A 702 -6.24 4.98 -28.70
CA GLN A 702 -6.19 3.79 -29.54
C GLN A 702 -4.75 3.40 -29.93
N SER A 703 -3.90 4.41 -30.22
CA SER A 703 -2.49 4.17 -30.55
C SER A 703 -1.70 3.61 -29.38
N LEU A 704 -1.96 4.09 -28.17
CA LEU A 704 -1.32 3.60 -26.95
C LEU A 704 -1.75 2.17 -26.60
N VAL A 705 -3.03 1.87 -26.76
CA VAL A 705 -3.55 0.50 -26.59
C VAL A 705 -2.90 -0.44 -27.62
N PHE A 706 -2.77 -0.02 -28.89
CA PHE A 706 -2.10 -0.79 -29.91
C PHE A 706 -0.62 -1.07 -29.59
N MET A 707 0.13 -0.05 -29.12
CA MET A 707 1.51 -0.24 -28.67
C MET A 707 1.63 -1.23 -27.52
N ARG A 708 0.71 -1.19 -26.57
CA ARG A 708 0.61 -2.14 -25.45
C ARG A 708 0.46 -3.58 -25.95
N TYR A 709 -0.42 -3.82 -26.95
CA TYR A 709 -0.56 -5.13 -27.58
C TYR A 709 0.73 -5.57 -28.27
N MET A 710 1.40 -4.66 -28.98
CA MET A 710 2.61 -4.95 -29.72
C MET A 710 3.78 -5.37 -28.82
N TYR A 711 4.09 -4.62 -27.77
CA TYR A 711 5.22 -4.98 -26.89
C TYR A 711 4.92 -6.23 -26.05
N SER A 712 3.68 -6.44 -25.62
CA SER A 712 3.31 -7.62 -24.85
C SER A 712 3.42 -8.89 -25.72
N PHE A 713 2.98 -8.83 -26.97
CA PHE A 713 3.14 -9.91 -27.94
C PHE A 713 4.61 -10.22 -28.25
N ALA A 714 5.41 -9.16 -28.50
CA ALA A 714 6.83 -9.30 -28.75
C ALA A 714 7.58 -9.91 -27.55
N PHE A 715 7.24 -9.47 -26.33
CA PHE A 715 7.81 -10.01 -25.10
C PHE A 715 7.48 -11.50 -24.92
N THR A 716 6.23 -11.89 -25.21
CA THR A 716 5.81 -13.30 -25.14
C THR A 716 6.58 -14.17 -26.13
N LEU A 717 6.81 -13.67 -27.37
CA LEU A 717 7.64 -14.36 -28.35
C LEU A 717 9.12 -14.46 -27.92
N ALA A 718 9.67 -13.40 -27.32
CA ALA A 718 11.02 -13.44 -26.73
C ALA A 718 11.12 -14.50 -25.62
N ALA A 719 10.15 -14.52 -24.71
CA ALA A 719 10.11 -15.49 -23.61
C ALA A 719 10.08 -16.95 -24.11
N THR A 720 9.23 -17.24 -25.12
CA THR A 720 9.21 -18.60 -25.71
C THR A 720 10.54 -18.98 -26.35
N ARG A 721 11.25 -18.03 -26.98
CA ARG A 721 12.56 -18.27 -27.59
C ARG A 721 13.66 -18.44 -26.54
N ILE A 722 13.62 -17.70 -25.46
CA ILE A 722 14.54 -17.89 -24.32
C ILE A 722 14.40 -19.30 -23.76
N ILE A 723 13.16 -19.75 -23.57
CA ILE A 723 12.87 -21.11 -23.09
C ILE A 723 13.51 -22.15 -24.05
N ASP A 724 13.33 -22.00 -25.36
CA ASP A 724 13.90 -22.92 -26.34
C ASP A 724 15.43 -22.97 -26.30
N VAL A 725 16.10 -21.82 -26.24
CA VAL A 725 17.56 -21.72 -26.16
C VAL A 725 18.11 -22.31 -24.87
N LEU A 726 17.48 -22.06 -23.74
CA LEU A 726 17.87 -22.63 -22.44
C LEU A 726 17.81 -24.19 -22.49
N PHE A 727 16.78 -24.74 -23.13
CA PHE A 727 16.67 -26.18 -23.28
C PHE A 727 17.69 -26.75 -24.29
N MET A 728 17.97 -26.04 -25.40
CA MET A 728 19.00 -26.42 -26.35
C MET A 728 20.39 -26.45 -25.69
N LEU A 729 20.75 -25.41 -24.90
CA LEU A 729 22.01 -25.35 -24.16
C LEU A 729 22.14 -26.48 -23.13
N ARG A 730 21.04 -26.85 -22.48
CA ARG A 730 21.03 -27.93 -21.50
C ARG A 730 21.15 -29.29 -22.13
N SER A 731 20.59 -29.50 -23.34
CA SER A 731 20.68 -30.74 -24.09
C SER A 731 22.10 -31.03 -24.61
N VAL A 732 22.83 -29.98 -25.03
CA VAL A 732 24.22 -30.09 -25.52
C VAL A 732 25.19 -30.53 -24.41
N LYS A 733 24.96 -30.11 -23.17
CA LYS A 733 25.84 -30.43 -22.03
C LYS A 733 25.63 -31.83 -21.44
N ARG A 734 24.57 -32.58 -21.83
CA ARG A 734 24.18 -33.86 -21.20
C ARG A 734 23.92 -35.01 -22.22
N ALA A 735 24.78 -35.13 -23.20
CA ALA A 735 24.62 -36.20 -24.25
C ALA A 735 24.75 -37.65 -23.73
N GLN A 736 24.76 -37.90 -22.41
CA GLN A 736 25.08 -39.22 -21.83
C GLN A 736 24.12 -39.72 -20.74
N SER A 737 22.87 -39.28 -20.64
CA SER A 737 22.03 -39.80 -19.56
C SER A 737 20.56 -40.00 -19.93
N SER A 738 20.09 -41.22 -19.70
CA SER A 738 18.71 -41.77 -19.58
C SER A 738 17.59 -41.20 -20.48
N ASP A 739 16.79 -42.12 -21.05
CA ASP A 739 15.58 -41.87 -21.90
C ASP A 739 14.45 -41.10 -21.19
N VAL A 740 14.57 -40.82 -19.91
CA VAL A 740 13.57 -40.06 -19.12
C VAL A 740 13.63 -38.56 -19.37
N GLN A 741 14.81 -38.03 -19.72
CA GLN A 741 15.03 -36.57 -19.89
C GLN A 741 14.20 -35.92 -21.00
N PRO A 742 13.91 -36.50 -22.16
CA PRO A 742 13.10 -35.85 -23.19
C PRO A 742 11.67 -35.53 -22.73
N VAL A 743 11.06 -36.43 -21.96
CA VAL A 743 9.67 -36.25 -21.48
C VAL A 743 9.61 -35.18 -20.40
N LEU A 744 10.54 -35.17 -19.44
CA LEU A 744 10.65 -34.12 -18.42
C LEU A 744 10.89 -32.76 -19.07
N ASN A 745 11.77 -32.66 -20.03
CA ASN A 745 12.03 -31.44 -20.80
C ASN A 745 10.78 -30.96 -21.56
N PHE A 746 10.00 -31.87 -22.14
CA PHE A 746 8.73 -31.52 -22.79
C PHE A 746 7.72 -30.95 -21.78
N LEU A 747 7.53 -31.59 -20.65
CA LEU A 747 6.59 -31.14 -19.59
C LEU A 747 6.96 -29.75 -19.06
N ILE A 748 8.25 -29.54 -18.78
CA ILE A 748 8.73 -28.22 -18.28
C ILE A 748 8.54 -27.15 -19.36
N ARG A 749 8.87 -27.42 -20.63
CA ARG A 749 8.63 -26.49 -21.75
C ARG A 749 7.14 -26.15 -21.89
N PHE A 750 6.30 -27.17 -21.84
CA PHE A 750 4.85 -27.00 -21.94
C PHE A 750 4.32 -26.11 -20.82
N GLY A 751 4.75 -26.36 -19.57
CA GLY A 751 4.38 -25.52 -18.43
C GLY A 751 4.86 -24.06 -18.58
N LEU A 752 6.09 -23.84 -19.04
CA LEU A 752 6.63 -22.51 -19.28
C LEU A 752 5.94 -21.77 -20.42
N TYR A 753 5.59 -22.48 -21.52
CA TYR A 753 4.80 -21.87 -22.59
C TYR A 753 3.39 -21.49 -22.13
N PHE A 754 2.77 -22.37 -21.34
CA PHE A 754 1.46 -22.09 -20.76
C PHE A 754 1.49 -20.87 -19.81
N ALA A 755 2.54 -20.77 -18.99
CA ALA A 755 2.77 -19.61 -18.13
C ALA A 755 2.99 -18.31 -18.95
N ALA A 756 3.79 -18.36 -20.03
CA ALA A 756 4.04 -17.22 -20.91
C ALA A 756 2.75 -16.76 -21.62
N ILE A 757 1.93 -17.70 -22.08
CA ILE A 757 0.62 -17.39 -22.68
C ILE A 757 -0.33 -16.82 -21.61
N GLY A 758 -0.30 -17.34 -20.38
CA GLY A 758 -1.08 -16.83 -19.27
C GLY A 758 -0.73 -15.38 -18.94
N VAL A 759 0.57 -15.06 -18.85
CA VAL A 759 1.05 -13.69 -18.65
C VAL A 759 0.60 -12.79 -19.81
N PHE A 760 0.71 -13.23 -21.04
CA PHE A 760 0.21 -12.48 -22.20
C PHE A 760 -1.29 -12.21 -22.08
N TYR A 761 -2.09 -13.22 -21.71
CA TYR A 761 -3.53 -13.10 -21.57
C TYR A 761 -3.94 -12.11 -20.48
N THR A 762 -3.28 -12.14 -19.32
CA THR A 762 -3.58 -11.21 -18.20
C THR A 762 -3.09 -9.80 -18.47
N VAL A 763 -1.87 -9.64 -19.00
CA VAL A 763 -1.24 -8.33 -19.23
C VAL A 763 -1.84 -7.61 -20.44
N VAL A 764 -2.10 -8.36 -21.52
CA VAL A 764 -2.57 -7.76 -22.79
C VAL A 764 -4.07 -7.66 -22.84
N LEU A 765 -4.77 -8.76 -22.56
CA LEU A 765 -6.23 -8.79 -22.65
C LEU A 765 -6.91 -8.23 -21.39
N GLY A 766 -6.14 -7.99 -20.32
CA GLY A 766 -6.67 -7.52 -19.04
C GLY A 766 -7.75 -8.43 -18.46
N ARG A 767 -7.75 -9.71 -18.86
CA ARG A 767 -8.77 -10.68 -18.49
C ARG A 767 -8.28 -11.60 -17.38
N ASP A 768 -9.18 -11.93 -16.48
CA ASP A 768 -8.90 -12.85 -15.38
C ASP A 768 -8.62 -14.26 -15.91
N LEU A 769 -7.52 -14.89 -15.49
CA LEU A 769 -7.18 -16.27 -15.83
C LEU A 769 -8.11 -17.29 -15.15
N LEU A 770 -8.81 -16.88 -14.08
CA LEU A 770 -9.60 -17.80 -13.26
C LEU A 770 -10.66 -18.59 -14.07
N PRO A 771 -11.45 -18.01 -14.99
CA PRO A 771 -12.41 -18.76 -15.78
C PRO A 771 -11.76 -19.79 -16.72
N ILE A 772 -10.60 -19.43 -17.31
CA ILE A 772 -9.86 -20.35 -18.18
C ILE A 772 -9.27 -21.50 -17.38
N LEU A 773 -8.63 -21.17 -16.23
CA LEU A 773 -8.10 -22.18 -15.31
C LEU A 773 -9.21 -23.11 -14.79
N ALA A 774 -10.39 -22.59 -14.48
CA ALA A 774 -11.53 -23.38 -14.05
C ALA A 774 -11.99 -24.36 -15.13
N THR A 775 -12.12 -23.88 -16.37
CA THR A 775 -12.50 -24.73 -17.52
C THR A 775 -11.43 -25.79 -17.83
N PHE A 776 -10.14 -25.37 -17.83
CA PHE A 776 -9.02 -26.29 -18.02
C PHE A 776 -8.86 -27.28 -16.86
N SER A 777 -9.21 -26.91 -15.64
CA SER A 777 -9.09 -27.80 -14.47
C SER A 777 -10.03 -29.01 -14.60
N VAL A 778 -11.24 -28.81 -15.10
CA VAL A 778 -12.19 -29.91 -15.37
C VAL A 778 -11.62 -30.84 -16.44
N LEU A 779 -11.13 -30.26 -17.55
CA LEU A 779 -10.51 -31.02 -18.63
C LEU A 779 -9.26 -31.77 -18.14
N LEU A 780 -8.40 -31.10 -17.36
CA LEU A 780 -7.18 -31.69 -16.80
C LEU A 780 -7.50 -32.82 -15.81
N THR A 781 -8.61 -32.72 -15.06
CA THR A 781 -9.06 -33.79 -14.17
C THR A 781 -9.49 -35.02 -14.95
N VAL A 782 -10.27 -34.85 -16.02
CA VAL A 782 -10.69 -35.95 -16.87
C VAL A 782 -9.50 -36.63 -17.53
N PHE A 783 -8.58 -35.86 -18.13
CA PHE A 783 -7.34 -36.38 -18.74
C PHE A 783 -6.41 -36.97 -17.69
N GLY A 784 -6.31 -36.38 -16.50
CA GLY A 784 -5.50 -36.88 -15.38
C GLY A 784 -5.98 -38.23 -14.90
N LEU A 785 -7.29 -38.44 -14.79
CA LEU A 785 -7.87 -39.75 -14.45
C LEU A 785 -7.65 -40.77 -15.56
N ALA A 786 -7.83 -40.40 -16.84
CA ALA A 786 -7.62 -41.30 -17.97
C ALA A 786 -6.14 -41.71 -18.13
N LEU A 787 -5.20 -40.86 -17.82
CA LEU A 787 -3.76 -41.05 -17.92
C LEU A 787 -3.08 -41.40 -16.59
N ARG A 788 -3.84 -41.65 -15.55
CA ARG A 788 -3.36 -41.85 -14.16
C ARG A 788 -2.19 -42.84 -14.09
N GLU A 789 -2.31 -44.01 -14.70
CA GLU A 789 -1.26 -45.03 -14.64
C GLU A 789 0.01 -44.59 -15.39
N MET A 790 -0.14 -43.92 -16.54
CA MET A 790 1.00 -43.42 -17.28
C MET A 790 1.73 -42.31 -16.54
N ILE A 791 0.99 -41.43 -15.91
CA ILE A 791 1.57 -40.33 -15.10
C ILE A 791 2.30 -40.90 -13.89
N PHE A 792 1.72 -41.91 -13.24
CA PHE A 792 2.34 -42.55 -12.09
C PHE A 792 3.63 -43.28 -12.48
N ASP A 793 3.64 -44.00 -13.62
CA ASP A 793 4.85 -44.62 -14.17
C ASP A 793 5.95 -43.61 -14.48
N ALA A 794 5.57 -42.44 -15.07
CA ALA A 794 6.52 -41.38 -15.37
C ALA A 794 7.14 -40.75 -14.13
N ILE A 795 6.29 -40.41 -13.14
CA ILE A 795 6.75 -39.83 -11.85
C ILE A 795 7.64 -40.84 -11.11
N ALA A 796 7.25 -42.09 -11.05
CA ALA A 796 8.04 -43.17 -10.45
C ALA A 796 9.41 -43.34 -11.16
N GLY A 797 9.43 -43.26 -12.50
CA GLY A 797 10.67 -43.31 -13.27
C GLY A 797 11.62 -42.14 -12.96
N VAL A 798 11.07 -40.92 -12.81
CA VAL A 798 11.85 -39.75 -12.43
C VAL A 798 12.38 -39.91 -10.98
N ALA A 799 11.57 -40.37 -10.05
CA ALA A 799 11.97 -40.59 -8.67
C ALA A 799 13.09 -41.62 -8.56
N ILE A 800 12.93 -42.80 -9.21
CA ILE A 800 13.95 -43.84 -9.21
C ILE A 800 15.27 -43.36 -9.83
N ALA A 801 15.20 -42.53 -10.87
CA ALA A 801 16.38 -41.92 -11.49
C ALA A 801 17.04 -40.86 -10.61
N ALA A 802 16.26 -40.11 -9.86
CA ALA A 802 16.75 -39.06 -8.97
C ALA A 802 17.43 -39.63 -7.72
N ASP A 803 16.87 -40.71 -7.15
CA ASP A 803 17.40 -41.39 -5.98
C ASP A 803 18.76 -42.08 -6.25
N GLY A 804 19.07 -42.39 -7.51
CA GLY A 804 20.36 -42.94 -7.92
C GLY A 804 20.64 -44.38 -7.42
N HIS A 805 19.62 -45.07 -6.88
CA HIS A 805 19.76 -46.41 -6.32
C HIS A 805 19.83 -47.49 -7.39
N LEU A 806 19.54 -47.18 -8.64
CA LEU A 806 19.59 -48.10 -9.77
C LEU A 806 20.41 -47.51 -10.90
N ALA A 807 21.37 -48.31 -11.42
CA ALA A 807 22.14 -47.97 -12.60
C ALA A 807 22.15 -49.13 -13.61
N THR A 808 22.33 -48.81 -14.90
CA THR A 808 22.49 -49.81 -15.94
C THR A 808 23.68 -50.73 -15.60
N GLY A 809 23.53 -52.03 -15.85
CA GLY A 809 24.55 -53.04 -15.57
C GLY A 809 24.46 -53.66 -14.15
N GLN A 810 23.61 -53.14 -13.26
CA GLN A 810 23.43 -53.71 -11.92
C GLN A 810 22.49 -54.89 -11.90
N TRP A 811 22.75 -55.84 -11.05
CA TRP A 811 21.90 -56.99 -10.80
C TRP A 811 20.87 -56.64 -9.74
N VAL A 812 19.60 -56.88 -10.11
CA VAL A 812 18.45 -56.54 -9.25
C VAL A 812 17.49 -57.72 -9.16
N SER A 813 16.77 -57.78 -8.04
CA SER A 813 15.67 -58.68 -7.81
C SER A 813 14.45 -57.87 -7.41
N ILE A 814 13.38 -57.96 -8.21
CA ILE A 814 12.09 -57.26 -7.95
C ILE A 814 11.04 -58.31 -7.64
N ARG A 815 10.36 -58.21 -6.53
CA ARG A 815 9.22 -59.02 -6.22
C ARG A 815 7.96 -58.36 -6.74
N ALA A 816 7.51 -58.80 -7.93
CA ALA A 816 6.28 -58.28 -8.56
C ALA A 816 5.14 -59.30 -8.36
N ARG A 817 4.23 -58.99 -7.43
CA ARG A 817 3.06 -59.81 -7.03
C ARG A 817 3.40 -61.32 -6.89
N ASP A 818 3.25 -62.09 -7.94
CA ASP A 818 3.43 -63.56 -7.92
C ASP A 818 4.75 -64.09 -8.53
N ARG A 819 5.60 -63.19 -9.02
CA ARG A 819 6.85 -63.52 -9.70
C ARG A 819 8.01 -62.72 -9.20
N ASN A 820 9.15 -63.35 -8.97
CA ASN A 820 10.40 -62.67 -8.75
C ASN A 820 11.12 -62.49 -10.08
N ILE A 821 11.36 -61.24 -10.46
CA ILE A 821 12.14 -60.89 -11.65
C ILE A 821 13.56 -60.66 -11.18
N PHE A 822 14.47 -61.51 -11.67
CA PHE A 822 15.88 -61.42 -11.35
C PHE A 822 16.69 -61.24 -12.64
N GLY A 823 17.53 -60.18 -12.70
CA GLY A 823 18.29 -59.89 -13.88
C GLY A 823 19.13 -58.62 -13.80
N VAL A 824 19.73 -58.26 -14.92
CA VAL A 824 20.54 -57.05 -15.07
C VAL A 824 19.71 -55.92 -15.63
N VAL A 825 19.81 -54.73 -15.02
CA VAL A 825 19.21 -53.52 -15.53
C VAL A 825 19.86 -53.16 -16.87
N GLN A 826 19.08 -53.19 -17.94
CA GLN A 826 19.51 -52.81 -19.30
C GLN A 826 19.35 -51.28 -19.53
N ALA A 827 18.16 -50.77 -19.18
CA ALA A 827 17.85 -49.37 -19.32
C ALA A 827 16.73 -48.97 -18.34
N LEU A 828 16.79 -47.75 -17.88
CA LEU A 828 15.72 -47.10 -17.13
C LEU A 828 15.02 -46.12 -18.04
N GLY A 829 13.87 -46.53 -18.56
CA GLY A 829 13.02 -45.67 -19.39
C GLY A 829 12.09 -44.82 -18.55
N TRP A 830 11.40 -43.87 -19.18
CA TRP A 830 10.45 -42.98 -18.47
C TRP A 830 9.20 -43.72 -17.94
N ARG A 831 8.85 -44.87 -18.54
CA ARG A 831 7.70 -45.69 -18.13
C ARG A 831 8.08 -47.05 -17.60
N TYR A 832 9.10 -47.69 -18.13
CA TYR A 832 9.48 -49.06 -17.82
C TYR A 832 10.96 -49.15 -17.43
N LEU A 833 11.25 -49.99 -16.46
CA LEU A 833 12.57 -50.52 -16.19
C LEU A 833 12.77 -51.79 -17.03
N MET A 834 13.80 -51.82 -17.89
CA MET A 834 14.14 -53.01 -18.69
C MET A 834 15.18 -53.86 -17.93
N ILE A 835 14.81 -55.10 -17.69
CA ILE A 835 15.66 -56.04 -16.99
C ILE A 835 15.88 -57.26 -17.88
N ARG A 836 17.14 -57.64 -18.14
CA ARG A 836 17.49 -58.87 -18.82
C ARG A 836 17.65 -59.94 -17.76
N SER A 837 16.77 -60.97 -17.84
CA SER A 837 16.86 -62.19 -17.01
C SER A 837 18.08 -63.03 -17.43
N ARG A 838 18.41 -63.98 -16.61
CA ARG A 838 19.42 -65.03 -16.92
C ARG A 838 19.08 -65.93 -18.12
N ASP A 839 17.78 -66.07 -18.39
CA ASP A 839 17.25 -66.79 -19.52
C ASP A 839 17.22 -65.97 -20.78
N GLU A 840 18.00 -64.86 -20.82
CA GLU A 840 18.09 -63.90 -21.95
C GLU A 840 16.77 -63.16 -22.30
N GLN A 841 15.71 -63.29 -21.44
CA GLN A 841 14.44 -62.65 -21.65
C GLN A 841 14.49 -61.21 -21.16
N LEU A 842 13.89 -60.30 -21.94
CA LEU A 842 13.73 -58.91 -21.57
C LEU A 842 12.39 -58.73 -20.86
N HIS A 843 12.44 -58.32 -19.61
CA HIS A 843 11.27 -57.95 -18.81
C HIS A 843 11.11 -56.41 -18.81
N PHE A 844 9.93 -55.94 -19.20
CA PHE A 844 9.51 -54.56 -19.13
C PHE A 844 8.65 -54.37 -17.88
N VAL A 845 9.26 -53.89 -16.80
CA VAL A 845 8.58 -53.68 -15.52
C VAL A 845 8.13 -52.23 -15.42
N PRO A 846 6.81 -51.95 -15.33
CA PRO A 846 6.35 -50.57 -15.10
C PRO A 846 7.03 -49.94 -13.90
N ASN A 847 7.44 -48.66 -14.01
CA ASN A 847 8.16 -47.98 -12.96
C ASN A 847 7.33 -47.84 -11.68
N SER A 848 6.00 -47.73 -11.81
CA SER A 848 5.06 -47.71 -10.66
C SER A 848 5.15 -48.99 -9.83
N ILE A 849 5.35 -50.15 -10.49
CA ILE A 849 5.54 -51.41 -9.81
C ILE A 849 6.89 -51.43 -9.12
N VAL A 850 7.94 -50.96 -9.77
CA VAL A 850 9.30 -50.89 -9.19
C VAL A 850 9.29 -50.01 -7.94
N ALA A 851 8.59 -48.86 -7.97
CA ALA A 851 8.50 -47.91 -6.85
C ALA A 851 7.67 -48.42 -5.67
N THR A 852 6.72 -49.33 -5.90
CA THR A 852 5.79 -49.82 -4.84
C THR A 852 6.16 -51.22 -4.32
N GLN A 853 7.08 -51.93 -4.96
CA GLN A 853 7.47 -53.26 -4.60
C GLN A 853 8.86 -53.30 -3.94
N ILE A 854 9.17 -54.42 -3.30
CA ILE A 854 10.47 -54.62 -2.69
C ILE A 854 11.51 -54.86 -3.78
N LEU A 855 12.43 -53.91 -3.93
CA LEU A 855 13.58 -53.97 -4.80
C LEU A 855 14.82 -54.31 -4.00
N SER A 856 15.50 -55.36 -4.39
CA SER A 856 16.82 -55.69 -3.87
C SER A 856 17.90 -55.47 -4.92
N ASN A 857 18.80 -54.53 -4.67
CA ASN A 857 19.96 -54.31 -5.52
C ASN A 857 21.11 -55.18 -5.00
N LEU A 858 21.50 -56.15 -5.83
CA LEU A 858 22.50 -57.15 -5.48
C LEU A 858 23.92 -56.70 -5.84
N SER A 859 24.06 -55.61 -6.59
CA SER A 859 25.36 -55.06 -6.99
C SER A 859 25.82 -53.88 -6.10
N LEU A 860 25.01 -53.41 -5.18
CA LEU A 860 25.42 -52.40 -4.18
C LEU A 860 26.20 -53.05 -3.04
N GLY A 861 27.24 -52.41 -2.56
CA GLY A 861 28.18 -52.92 -1.56
C GLY A 861 29.42 -53.60 -2.18
N ASP A 862 29.82 -54.76 -1.64
CA ASP A 862 30.97 -55.52 -2.17
C ASP A 862 30.68 -56.44 -3.35
N GLY A 863 29.44 -56.41 -3.84
CA GLY A 863 29.01 -57.16 -5.00
C GLY A 863 28.76 -58.65 -4.79
N PHE A 864 28.77 -59.15 -3.55
CA PHE A 864 28.52 -60.55 -3.21
C PHE A 864 27.16 -60.71 -2.53
N SER A 865 26.37 -61.70 -3.01
CA SER A 865 25.08 -62.12 -2.44
C SER A 865 25.18 -63.44 -1.77
N ARG A 866 24.47 -63.68 -0.67
CA ARG A 866 24.38 -64.92 0.04
C ARG A 866 23.44 -65.87 -0.74
N VAL A 867 23.99 -67.10 -1.00
CA VAL A 867 23.18 -68.23 -1.49
C VAL A 867 23.12 -69.29 -0.40
N GLU A 868 21.96 -69.89 -0.28
CA GLU A 868 21.70 -70.99 0.64
C GLU A 868 21.46 -72.29 -0.16
N ILE A 869 22.30 -73.31 0.06
CA ILE A 869 22.22 -74.58 -0.64
C ILE A 869 21.84 -75.62 0.39
N PRO A 870 20.58 -76.15 0.35
CA PRO A 870 20.18 -77.16 1.29
C PRO A 870 20.70 -78.55 0.87
N PHE A 871 21.06 -79.33 1.83
CA PHE A 871 21.34 -80.81 1.68
C PHE A 871 20.82 -81.52 2.93
N ALA A 872 20.59 -82.82 2.84
CA ALA A 872 20.13 -83.64 3.99
C ALA A 872 21.08 -84.76 4.27
N MET A 873 21.24 -85.00 5.54
CA MET A 873 22.09 -86.13 6.02
C MET A 873 21.25 -86.95 7.04
N SER A 874 21.66 -88.27 7.27
CA SER A 874 20.95 -89.13 8.22
C SER A 874 21.11 -88.66 9.64
N ALA A 875 20.08 -88.75 10.45
CA ALA A 875 20.11 -88.34 11.85
C ALA A 875 21.08 -89.16 12.73
N GLY A 876 21.42 -90.41 12.29
CA GLY A 876 22.37 -91.29 12.98
C GLY A 876 23.85 -90.97 12.72
N SER A 877 24.17 -89.89 11.93
CA SER A 877 25.54 -89.51 11.63
C SER A 877 26.16 -88.67 12.75
N ASP A 878 27.48 -88.83 13.00
CA ASP A 878 28.20 -88.04 13.96
C ASP A 878 28.39 -86.60 13.38
N VAL A 879 27.42 -85.69 13.67
CA VAL A 879 27.34 -84.35 13.16
C VAL A 879 28.59 -83.47 13.49
N PRO A 880 29.13 -83.50 14.72
CA PRO A 880 30.35 -82.78 15.04
C PRO A 880 31.59 -83.18 14.26
N GLU A 881 31.74 -84.45 13.88
CA GLU A 881 32.88 -84.94 13.12
C GLU A 881 32.73 -84.72 11.61
N ILE A 882 31.55 -84.89 11.05
CA ILE A 882 31.29 -84.81 9.61
C ILE A 882 31.19 -83.39 9.07
N LEU A 883 30.58 -82.45 9.81
CA LEU A 883 30.41 -81.09 9.31
C LEU A 883 31.73 -80.36 9.02
N PRO A 884 32.77 -80.47 9.84
CA PRO A 884 34.06 -79.89 9.50
C PRO A 884 34.67 -80.43 8.20
N LEU A 885 34.56 -81.79 7.99
CA LEU A 885 35.08 -82.44 6.76
C LEU A 885 34.28 -81.94 5.51
N ILE A 886 32.99 -81.79 5.61
CA ILE A 886 32.18 -81.26 4.53
C ILE A 886 32.58 -79.79 4.27
N LEU A 887 32.79 -78.99 5.31
CA LEU A 887 33.19 -77.59 5.18
C LEU A 887 34.55 -77.46 4.47
N GLU A 888 35.53 -78.31 4.86
CA GLU A 888 36.86 -78.37 4.26
C GLU A 888 36.77 -78.82 2.76
N ALA A 889 35.96 -79.79 2.47
CA ALA A 889 35.73 -80.26 1.06
C ALA A 889 35.12 -79.15 0.21
N ILE A 890 34.15 -78.39 0.77
CA ILE A 890 33.52 -77.25 0.11
C ILE A 890 34.57 -76.15 -0.06
N GLU A 891 35.37 -75.84 0.96
CA GLU A 891 36.41 -74.83 0.84
C GLU A 891 37.44 -75.17 -0.21
N LYS A 892 37.84 -76.45 -0.28
CA LYS A 892 38.78 -76.93 -1.32
C LYS A 892 38.17 -76.87 -2.72
N ALA A 893 36.90 -77.31 -2.88
CA ALA A 893 36.22 -77.25 -4.17
C ALA A 893 35.97 -75.86 -4.68
N LEU A 894 35.86 -74.92 -3.79
CA LEU A 894 35.56 -73.48 -4.11
C LEU A 894 36.80 -72.59 -4.01
N LYS A 895 38.01 -73.06 -3.73
CA LYS A 895 39.21 -72.27 -3.50
C LYS A 895 39.60 -71.41 -4.71
N ASP A 896 39.50 -72.01 -5.90
CA ASP A 896 39.87 -71.31 -7.14
C ASP A 896 38.71 -70.77 -7.89
N ASN A 897 37.52 -70.73 -7.31
CA ASN A 897 36.31 -70.17 -7.92
C ASN A 897 36.20 -68.67 -7.71
N ALA A 898 36.51 -67.92 -8.75
CA ALA A 898 36.45 -66.41 -8.71
C ALA A 898 35.04 -65.85 -8.39
N ALA A 899 33.99 -66.68 -8.60
CA ALA A 899 32.63 -66.24 -8.32
C ALA A 899 32.26 -66.26 -6.82
N VAL A 900 33.10 -66.87 -5.99
CA VAL A 900 32.84 -67.02 -4.53
C VAL A 900 33.77 -66.08 -3.74
N SER A 901 33.22 -65.44 -2.77
CA SER A 901 34.02 -64.58 -1.89
C SER A 901 34.94 -65.41 -1.00
N GLN A 902 36.26 -65.23 -1.16
CA GLN A 902 37.26 -65.90 -0.31
C GLN A 902 37.47 -65.15 1.04
N LYS A 903 36.97 -63.89 1.16
CA LYS A 903 37.08 -63.05 2.40
C LYS A 903 35.98 -63.36 3.40
N ARG A 904 34.82 -63.85 2.93
CA ARG A 904 33.67 -64.16 3.81
C ARG A 904 33.60 -65.60 4.17
N PRO A 905 33.29 -65.89 5.46
CA PRO A 905 33.30 -67.28 5.91
C PRO A 905 32.15 -68.10 5.21
N LYS A 906 32.48 -69.33 4.80
CA LYS A 906 31.52 -70.29 4.39
C LYS A 906 31.02 -71.01 5.65
N ARG A 907 29.71 -71.17 5.79
CA ARG A 907 29.10 -71.77 6.99
C ARG A 907 28.10 -72.86 6.63
N ILE A 908 28.05 -73.89 7.46
CA ILE A 908 26.99 -74.84 7.42
C ILE A 908 26.08 -74.59 8.62
N VAL A 909 24.80 -74.39 8.39
CA VAL A 909 23.78 -74.21 9.42
C VAL A 909 22.97 -75.48 9.48
N VAL A 910 22.90 -76.07 10.65
CA VAL A 910 22.07 -77.24 10.92
C VAL A 910 20.66 -76.74 11.17
N GLY A 911 19.70 -77.29 10.41
CA GLY A 911 18.29 -76.98 10.52
C GLY A 911 17.49 -78.03 11.25
N GLU A 912 16.24 -78.21 10.75
CA GLU A 912 15.27 -79.09 11.42
C GLU A 912 15.51 -80.57 11.04
N LEU A 913 15.13 -81.48 12.01
CA LEU A 913 15.08 -82.93 11.80
C LEU A 913 13.73 -83.30 11.21
N GLU A 914 13.74 -83.85 9.99
CA GLU A 914 12.53 -84.21 9.24
C GLU A 914 12.68 -85.65 8.74
N ASP A 915 11.75 -86.50 9.05
CA ASP A 915 11.75 -87.93 8.62
C ASP A 915 13.12 -88.68 8.75
N ASP A 916 13.73 -88.63 9.95
CA ASP A 916 15.00 -89.23 10.26
C ASP A 916 16.20 -88.68 9.47
N ARG A 917 16.06 -87.47 8.90
CA ARG A 917 17.08 -86.72 8.16
C ARG A 917 17.31 -85.39 8.77
N LEU A 918 18.55 -85.01 8.93
CA LEU A 918 18.97 -83.73 9.39
C LEU A 918 19.15 -82.80 8.16
N ARG A 919 18.38 -81.80 8.08
CA ARG A 919 18.45 -80.78 7.03
C ARG A 919 19.56 -79.77 7.38
N CYS A 920 20.57 -79.67 6.49
CA CYS A 920 21.67 -78.69 6.60
C CYS A 920 21.64 -77.71 5.46
N ILE A 921 22.10 -76.53 5.71
CA ILE A 921 22.12 -75.44 4.73
C ILE A 921 23.53 -74.89 4.64
N VAL A 922 24.15 -74.99 3.48
CA VAL A 922 25.44 -74.33 3.19
C VAL A 922 25.19 -72.84 2.79
N GLN A 923 25.75 -71.91 3.52
CA GLN A 923 25.69 -70.52 3.27
C GLN A 923 27.00 -70.03 2.60
N ILE A 924 26.91 -69.53 1.39
CA ILE A 924 28.08 -69.08 0.60
C ILE A 924 27.76 -67.69 0.01
N TYR A 925 28.76 -66.87 -0.05
CA TYR A 925 28.69 -65.53 -0.69
C TYR A 925 29.23 -65.60 -2.10
N TYR A 926 28.43 -65.27 -3.12
CA TYR A 926 28.80 -65.37 -4.53
C TYR A 926 28.43 -64.09 -5.31
N GLN A 927 29.07 -63.93 -6.46
CA GLN A 927 28.73 -62.85 -7.38
C GLN A 927 27.50 -63.19 -8.22
N PRO A 928 26.45 -62.29 -8.23
CA PRO A 928 25.18 -62.55 -8.94
C PRO A 928 25.34 -62.71 -10.44
N SER A 929 26.44 -62.26 -11.04
CA SER A 929 26.79 -62.42 -12.47
C SER A 929 27.06 -63.85 -12.90
N GLN A 930 27.37 -64.72 -11.99
CA GLN A 930 27.74 -66.13 -12.26
C GLN A 930 26.58 -67.11 -12.02
N SER A 931 26.63 -68.29 -12.67
CA SER A 931 25.53 -69.25 -12.54
C SER A 931 25.51 -69.86 -11.13
N VAL A 932 24.37 -69.72 -10.43
CA VAL A 932 24.14 -70.32 -9.10
C VAL A 932 24.08 -71.84 -9.22
N ASP A 933 23.67 -72.36 -10.40
CA ASP A 933 23.48 -73.80 -10.58
C ASP A 933 24.81 -74.51 -10.71
N ALA A 934 25.83 -73.89 -11.39
CA ALA A 934 27.16 -74.38 -11.41
C ALA A 934 27.79 -74.46 -9.95
N LEU A 935 27.51 -73.43 -9.16
CA LEU A 935 27.94 -73.36 -7.78
C LEU A 935 27.26 -74.36 -6.88
N LYS A 936 25.93 -74.56 -7.06
CA LYS A 936 25.19 -75.63 -6.37
C LYS A 936 25.72 -77.03 -6.69
N THR A 937 25.98 -77.23 -7.98
CA THR A 937 26.51 -78.53 -8.44
C THR A 937 27.88 -78.82 -7.80
N ALA A 938 28.80 -77.86 -7.81
CA ALA A 938 30.12 -78.01 -7.18
C ALA A 938 30.02 -78.24 -5.69
N VAL A 939 29.14 -77.56 -5.00
CA VAL A 939 28.92 -77.69 -3.54
C VAL A 939 28.31 -79.07 -3.23
N LEU A 940 27.26 -79.48 -3.98
CA LEU A 940 26.61 -80.76 -3.74
C LEU A 940 27.55 -81.91 -4.09
N GLN A 941 28.38 -81.79 -5.14
CA GLN A 941 29.43 -82.81 -5.45
C GLN A 941 30.46 -82.89 -4.33
N ALA A 942 30.89 -81.78 -3.75
CA ALA A 942 31.82 -81.76 -2.63
C ALA A 942 31.16 -82.47 -1.38
N VAL A 943 29.93 -82.14 -1.08
CA VAL A 943 29.15 -82.75 -0.02
C VAL A 943 29.01 -84.29 -0.25
N GLN A 944 28.63 -84.65 -1.46
CA GLN A 944 28.45 -86.07 -1.86
C GLN A 944 29.76 -86.87 -1.72
N SER A 945 30.88 -86.25 -2.13
CA SER A 945 32.20 -87.00 -2.04
C SER A 945 32.58 -87.35 -0.58
N VAL A 946 32.30 -86.47 0.36
CA VAL A 946 32.57 -86.70 1.77
C VAL A 946 31.57 -87.71 2.36
N LEU A 947 30.34 -87.57 2.01
CA LEU A 947 29.26 -88.41 2.51
C LEU A 947 29.37 -89.85 1.98
N SER A 948 29.78 -90.01 0.74
CA SER A 948 29.98 -91.36 0.18
C SER A 948 31.26 -92.14 0.72
N ALA A 949 32.28 -91.36 1.09
CA ALA A 949 33.51 -91.89 1.64
C ALA A 949 33.35 -92.53 3.03
N GLN A 950 32.37 -92.09 3.79
CA GLN A 950 32.13 -92.57 5.18
C GLN A 950 31.10 -93.65 5.31
N GLN A 951 30.64 -94.36 4.28
CA GLN A 951 29.64 -95.47 4.24
C GLN A 951 28.31 -95.15 4.97
N ALA A 952 28.01 -93.92 5.22
CA ALA A 952 26.91 -93.45 6.10
C ALA A 952 25.73 -92.84 5.34
N PHE A 953 25.49 -93.18 4.04
CA PHE A 953 24.49 -92.46 3.28
C PHE A 953 23.71 -93.22 2.19
N SER A 954 22.38 -93.21 2.38
CA SER A 954 21.49 -93.35 1.23
C SER A 954 21.04 -91.93 0.81
N MET A 955 21.51 -91.47 -0.35
CA MET A 955 20.86 -90.26 -0.97
C MET A 955 19.48 -90.63 -1.47
N ALA A 956 18.44 -90.00 -0.86
CA ALA A 956 17.12 -90.03 -1.50
C ALA A 956 17.09 -88.91 -2.56
N PRO A 957 16.47 -89.13 -3.72
CA PRO A 957 16.40 -88.09 -4.76
C PRO A 957 15.66 -86.90 -4.24
N LEU A 958 16.32 -85.77 -4.29
CA LEU A 958 15.66 -84.42 -4.08
C LEU A 958 14.58 -84.24 -5.12
N SER A 959 13.30 -84.29 -4.69
CA SER A 959 12.20 -83.86 -5.52
C SER A 959 12.36 -82.40 -5.79
N LEU A 960 12.51 -82.01 -7.07
CA LEU A 960 12.70 -80.62 -7.55
C LEU A 960 11.42 -79.74 -7.47
N THR A 961 10.44 -80.14 -6.64
CA THR A 961 9.22 -79.37 -6.40
C THR A 961 9.33 -78.61 -5.09
N GLY A 962 9.84 -77.36 -5.20
CA GLY A 962 9.84 -76.47 -4.03
C GLY A 962 10.97 -75.48 -3.89
N LEU A 963 11.66 -75.11 -4.93
CA LEU A 963 12.60 -73.98 -4.91
C LEU A 963 11.93 -72.62 -5.13
N GLN A 964 11.14 -72.22 -4.14
CA GLN A 964 10.91 -70.78 -3.96
C GLN A 964 11.95 -70.27 -2.94
N PRO A 965 12.72 -69.20 -3.21
CA PRO A 965 13.58 -68.62 -2.19
C PRO A 965 12.67 -68.01 -1.09
N ARG A 966 12.58 -68.60 0.03
CA ARG A 966 12.01 -67.98 1.24
C ARG A 966 13.03 -66.90 1.65
N LEU A 967 12.75 -65.69 1.35
CA LEU A 967 13.32 -64.50 2.03
C LEU A 967 12.85 -64.56 3.45
N ALA A 968 13.82 -64.61 4.39
CA ALA A 968 13.55 -64.61 5.82
C ALA A 968 12.56 -63.52 6.22
N LYS A 969 11.54 -63.83 6.96
CA LYS A 969 10.74 -62.90 7.73
C LYS A 969 11.63 -62.28 8.80
N ALA A 970 11.96 -61.01 8.65
CA ALA A 970 12.27 -60.10 9.74
C ALA A 970 11.61 -58.72 9.38
#